data_404ae658afb6e38b999c57c4928d3372
#
_entry.id   404ae658afb6e38b999c57c4928d3372
#
_cell.length_a   1.000
_cell.length_b   1.000
_cell.length_c   1.000
_cell.angle_alpha   90.00
_cell.angle_beta   90.00
_cell.angle_gamma   90.00
#
_symmetry.space_group_name_H-M   'P 1'
#
loop_
_entity.id
_entity.type
_entity.pdbx_description
1 polymer ?
#
loop_
_entity_poly.entity_id
_entity_poly.type
_entity_poly.pdbx_seq_one_letter_code
_entity_poly.pdbx_strand_id
1 'polypeptide(L)'
;MSLTRRKFLVDTALASAGVAAAGAMAHETWAEAEPARLAPYLTGLRMAATPATAYRAYRSKVVANPGLATWVQVDLGKSFPIEAIQLFPASERMYPGRDQYYAGEGFPLRFKIEAADDPAFSSPQTLVDLTKSDFADPQDSITQYSAHGVSARYVRLTATRLRAVKVKAPVETDAATGPVDGPDFTLTLAKMAVLSGGRDIAVGCKVSADDEYGNSDLMMQLTRPARQDGEAIRCDNPHRVTESSTWKPAKYKAQAPKTAVTLNGGLFETAMRNNIEYLLSSYSKDDLLRQFYERSGKLKDFKPKKSQVFWEEDLAGSNAGRFLMGAANTLRWIDDPELRRRMDAVVDGIEECKQPNGYIMAYPEDTMFYSERAAYTRAWVTHGLLEAAYSGNAKAFPMLRGYYDWFNRQSFLPDMLRGAVQGGQGMVANTRVATSPIGKAADAQVIQRYYQEDGWLGGLARQEKEQVWQYPYDRPHCYLLTNLEAYLDMYLITGDPLYHDAVLGAWELYRANLQQAGGSISIIEFEEDRPDSNSLRKKLGELCGNSFWVFLSQRFQLLHPDEERYAAEIEKSIYNVGIANQDGGKGLRYHTILEGRKEGSSHCNTCCEGQGTRLLGSLAEHIYSIAPDGLYVHLYEPSTIRWQQGGQAIELAVKTSFPFDTAFRGLVKTPAPAHSNIRIRVPSWAAGEMMIAVNGKAAGTGKPGSYIQLDRLWSDGDDLEFALPAALRVNLYRGEDQIAGKQRYSIEYGPILLAAVGASKVDLMLEKGSKAHELAKHLEPVEGAPLHFAVRGNPGQRLMPYWQIAEEEFTCYPTITATA
;
A
#
# COMPACT_ATOMS: atom_id res chain seq x y z
N MET A 1 -37.32 -9.43 3.94
CA MET A 1 -37.59 -9.88 2.57
C MET A 1 -36.27 -10.13 1.89
N SER A 2 -35.90 -11.37 1.68
CA SER A 2 -34.64 -11.76 1.12
C SER A 2 -34.65 -11.56 -0.40
N LEU A 3 -33.92 -10.59 -0.87
CA LEU A 3 -33.49 -10.52 -2.27
C LEU A 3 -32.34 -11.49 -2.42
N THR A 4 -32.64 -12.63 -3.03
CA THR A 4 -31.67 -13.70 -3.22
C THR A 4 -30.54 -13.27 -4.14
N ARG A 5 -29.32 -13.67 -3.82
CA ARG A 5 -28.08 -13.56 -4.62
C ARG A 5 -28.29 -13.80 -6.14
N ARG A 6 -29.33 -14.55 -6.50
CA ARG A 6 -29.69 -14.85 -7.87
C ARG A 6 -30.26 -13.66 -8.66
N LYS A 7 -30.94 -12.72 -8.00
CA LYS A 7 -31.50 -11.54 -8.67
C LYS A 7 -30.42 -10.49 -8.94
N PHE A 8 -29.46 -10.36 -7.99
CA PHE A 8 -28.29 -9.49 -8.18
C PHE A 8 -27.40 -9.96 -9.34
N LEU A 9 -27.18 -11.28 -9.47
CA LEU A 9 -26.40 -11.86 -10.57
C LEU A 9 -27.11 -11.77 -11.94
N VAL A 10 -28.43 -11.79 -11.97
CA VAL A 10 -29.20 -11.64 -13.21
C VAL A 10 -29.23 -10.19 -13.67
N ASP A 11 -29.38 -9.23 -12.75
CA ASP A 11 -29.39 -7.81 -13.09
C ASP A 11 -27.97 -7.33 -13.48
N THR A 12 -26.92 -7.89 -12.87
CA THR A 12 -25.51 -7.62 -13.25
C THR A 12 -25.15 -8.28 -14.59
N ALA A 13 -25.70 -9.47 -14.88
CA ALA A 13 -25.48 -10.13 -16.17
C ALA A 13 -26.17 -9.40 -17.33
N LEU A 14 -27.34 -8.78 -17.08
CA LEU A 14 -28.03 -7.96 -18.10
C LEU A 14 -27.32 -6.63 -18.34
N ALA A 15 -26.73 -6.01 -17.31
CA ALA A 15 -25.89 -4.82 -17.47
C ALA A 15 -24.57 -5.14 -18.19
N SER A 16 -23.94 -6.28 -17.87
CA SER A 16 -22.73 -6.73 -18.57
C SER A 16 -23.00 -7.20 -20.00
N ALA A 17 -24.17 -7.77 -20.29
CA ALA A 17 -24.57 -8.10 -21.66
C ALA A 17 -24.83 -6.85 -22.49
N GLY A 18 -25.37 -5.77 -21.90
CA GLY A 18 -25.56 -4.49 -22.58
C GLY A 18 -24.23 -3.81 -22.93
N VAL A 19 -23.26 -3.84 -22.02
CA VAL A 19 -21.92 -3.29 -22.26
C VAL A 19 -21.12 -4.16 -23.24
N ALA A 20 -21.25 -5.48 -23.17
CA ALA A 20 -20.63 -6.38 -24.15
C ALA A 20 -21.25 -6.24 -25.55
N ALA A 21 -22.58 -6.03 -25.65
CA ALA A 21 -23.25 -5.78 -26.94
C ALA A 21 -22.90 -4.41 -27.53
N ALA A 22 -22.75 -3.36 -26.70
CA ALA A 22 -22.27 -2.05 -27.14
C ALA A 22 -20.77 -2.11 -27.52
N GLY A 23 -19.96 -2.88 -26.80
CA GLY A 23 -18.59 -3.17 -27.16
C GLY A 23 -18.46 -3.98 -28.47
N ALA A 24 -19.31 -4.96 -28.68
CA ALA A 24 -19.32 -5.75 -29.91
C ALA A 24 -19.81 -4.95 -31.12
N MET A 25 -20.84 -4.11 -30.97
CA MET A 25 -21.30 -3.23 -32.06
C MET A 25 -20.30 -2.11 -32.38
N ALA A 26 -19.55 -1.60 -31.37
CA ALA A 26 -18.44 -0.70 -31.63
C ALA A 26 -17.29 -1.42 -32.37
N HIS A 27 -17.11 -2.72 -32.16
CA HIS A 27 -16.09 -3.52 -32.84
C HIS A 27 -16.37 -3.73 -34.34
N GLU A 28 -17.61 -3.95 -34.74
CA GLU A 28 -17.92 -4.14 -36.17
C GLU A 28 -17.81 -2.84 -36.98
N THR A 29 -18.10 -1.68 -36.39
CA THR A 29 -17.95 -0.39 -37.07
C THR A 29 -16.50 0.11 -37.14
N TRP A 30 -15.59 -0.44 -36.35
CA TRP A 30 -14.17 -0.05 -36.36
C TRP A 30 -13.34 -0.80 -37.41
N ALA A 31 -13.73 -2.00 -37.77
CA ALA A 31 -12.99 -2.80 -38.77
C ALA A 31 -12.98 -2.20 -40.17
N GLU A 32 -14.03 -1.46 -40.55
CA GLU A 32 -14.10 -0.81 -41.90
C GLU A 32 -13.46 0.58 -41.99
N ALA A 33 -13.17 1.24 -40.86
CA ALA A 33 -12.59 2.59 -40.84
C ALA A 33 -11.06 2.63 -40.60
N GLU A 34 -10.45 1.49 -40.29
CA GLU A 34 -9.04 1.43 -39.85
C GLU A 34 -7.98 1.79 -40.92
N PRO A 35 -8.08 1.39 -42.20
CA PRO A 35 -7.03 1.72 -43.16
C PRO A 35 -6.85 3.22 -43.38
N ALA A 36 -7.91 3.98 -43.27
CA ALA A 36 -7.87 5.44 -43.49
C ALA A 36 -7.34 6.23 -42.23
N ARG A 37 -7.46 5.67 -41.01
CA ARG A 37 -6.96 6.29 -39.80
C ARG A 37 -5.49 6.00 -39.52
N LEU A 38 -4.97 4.86 -39.98
CA LEU A 38 -3.58 4.49 -39.81
C LEU A 38 -2.65 5.18 -40.84
N ALA A 39 -3.20 5.64 -41.97
CA ALA A 39 -2.42 6.31 -43.00
C ALA A 39 -1.62 7.54 -42.48
N PRO A 40 -2.11 8.38 -41.56
CA PRO A 40 -1.33 9.46 -40.98
C PRO A 40 -0.18 8.99 -40.08
N TYR A 41 -0.31 7.83 -39.44
CA TYR A 41 0.72 7.28 -38.56
C TYR A 41 1.84 6.57 -39.30
N LEU A 42 1.61 6.19 -40.53
CA LEU A 42 2.59 5.50 -41.39
C LEU A 42 3.57 6.44 -42.08
N THR A 43 3.37 7.76 -42.05
CA THR A 43 4.16 8.75 -42.79
C THR A 43 5.01 9.67 -41.89
N GLY A 44 5.58 9.17 -40.82
CA GLY A 44 6.61 9.88 -40.05
C GLY A 44 6.14 11.14 -39.34
N LEU A 45 4.89 11.20 -38.95
CA LEU A 45 4.37 12.27 -38.06
C LEU A 45 5.11 12.24 -36.74
N ARG A 46 5.87 13.28 -36.45
CA ARG A 46 6.40 13.57 -35.13
C ARG A 46 5.22 13.91 -34.21
N MET A 47 4.77 12.96 -33.45
CA MET A 47 3.91 13.26 -32.31
C MET A 47 4.83 13.74 -31.20
N ALA A 48 4.76 15.02 -30.87
CA ALA A 48 5.41 15.54 -29.70
C ALA A 48 4.83 14.82 -28.48
N ALA A 49 5.63 13.96 -27.86
CA ALA A 49 5.29 13.43 -26.55
C ALA A 49 5.14 14.63 -25.63
N THR A 50 3.98 14.79 -25.00
CA THR A 50 3.83 15.85 -24.02
C THR A 50 4.84 15.62 -22.89
N PRO A 51 5.44 16.66 -22.30
CA PRO A 51 6.43 16.54 -21.22
C PRO A 51 6.02 15.66 -20.03
N ALA A 52 4.78 15.27 -19.96
CA ALA A 52 4.20 14.40 -18.95
C ALA A 52 4.51 12.93 -19.10
N THR A 53 5.13 12.47 -20.17
CA THR A 53 5.54 11.09 -20.38
C THR A 53 6.95 10.79 -19.86
N ALA A 54 7.52 11.64 -19.02
CA ALA A 54 8.77 11.41 -18.31
C ALA A 54 8.62 10.28 -17.27
N TYR A 55 8.50 9.05 -17.75
CA TYR A 55 8.34 7.88 -16.90
C TYR A 55 9.62 7.09 -16.81
N ARG A 56 9.74 6.35 -15.68
CA ARG A 56 10.72 5.28 -15.56
C ARG A 56 10.73 4.49 -16.85
N ALA A 57 11.86 4.49 -17.51
CA ALA A 57 12.09 3.77 -18.74
C ALA A 57 12.93 2.53 -18.43
N TYR A 58 12.81 1.49 -19.21
CA TYR A 58 13.80 0.43 -19.21
C TYR A 58 15.18 1.05 -19.41
N ARG A 59 16.13 0.65 -18.58
CA ARG A 59 17.54 1.03 -18.68
C ARG A 59 18.40 -0.20 -18.54
N SER A 60 19.24 -0.48 -19.50
CA SER A 60 20.25 -1.54 -19.41
C SER A 60 21.34 -1.17 -18.39
N LYS A 61 22.18 -2.14 -18.07
CA LYS A 61 23.42 -1.87 -17.31
C LYS A 61 24.22 -0.74 -17.98
N VAL A 62 24.75 0.13 -17.15
CA VAL A 62 25.68 1.17 -17.60
C VAL A 62 27.01 0.53 -17.98
N VAL A 63 27.51 0.84 -19.16
CA VAL A 63 28.78 0.32 -19.66
C VAL A 63 29.70 1.45 -20.11
N ALA A 64 31.01 1.25 -19.99
CA ALA A 64 32.01 2.21 -20.44
C ALA A 64 32.30 2.13 -21.95
N ASN A 65 31.93 1.04 -22.61
CA ASN A 65 32.17 0.82 -24.04
C ASN A 65 30.85 0.96 -24.83
N PRO A 66 30.71 2.01 -25.68
CA PRO A 66 29.48 2.21 -26.46
C PRO A 66 29.22 1.13 -27.52
N GLY A 67 30.23 0.34 -27.88
CA GLY A 67 30.12 -0.72 -28.87
C GLY A 67 29.72 -2.08 -28.31
N LEU A 68 29.46 -2.18 -26.98
CA LEU A 68 28.97 -3.40 -26.40
C LEU A 68 27.52 -3.61 -26.85
N ALA A 69 27.24 -4.76 -27.49
CA ALA A 69 25.88 -5.10 -27.87
C ALA A 69 25.06 -5.45 -26.64
N THR A 70 23.85 -4.89 -26.56
CA THR A 70 22.86 -5.20 -25.52
C THR A 70 21.50 -5.34 -26.16
N TRP A 71 20.64 -6.19 -25.61
CA TRP A 71 19.33 -6.44 -26.19
C TRP A 71 18.21 -6.49 -25.16
N VAL A 72 17.01 -6.23 -25.64
CA VAL A 72 15.76 -6.41 -24.92
C VAL A 72 14.74 -7.10 -25.82
N GLN A 73 13.93 -8.00 -25.25
CA GLN A 73 13.04 -8.91 -25.96
C GLN A 73 11.68 -8.99 -25.31
N VAL A 74 10.63 -9.00 -26.14
CA VAL A 74 9.24 -9.24 -25.72
C VAL A 74 8.80 -10.62 -26.17
N ASP A 75 8.19 -11.40 -25.28
CA ASP A 75 7.50 -12.67 -25.57
C ASP A 75 6.00 -12.42 -25.67
N LEU A 76 5.44 -12.48 -26.85
CA LEU A 76 4.01 -12.30 -27.12
C LEU A 76 3.14 -13.48 -26.65
N GLY A 77 3.75 -14.54 -26.12
CA GLY A 77 3.07 -15.75 -25.64
C GLY A 77 2.72 -16.75 -26.75
N LYS A 78 2.45 -16.27 -27.94
CA LYS A 78 2.23 -17.08 -29.16
C LYS A 78 2.62 -16.28 -30.41
N SER A 79 2.69 -16.95 -31.56
CA SER A 79 2.96 -16.28 -32.83
C SER A 79 1.78 -15.43 -33.29
N PHE A 80 2.06 -14.20 -33.71
CA PHE A 80 1.09 -13.23 -34.26
C PHE A 80 1.64 -12.62 -35.56
N PRO A 81 0.79 -12.26 -36.53
CA PRO A 81 1.21 -11.44 -37.65
C PRO A 81 1.49 -10.01 -37.14
N ILE A 82 2.72 -9.56 -37.30
CA ILE A 82 3.19 -8.26 -36.79
C ILE A 82 3.16 -7.24 -37.93
N GLU A 83 2.44 -6.16 -37.77
CA GLU A 83 2.31 -5.08 -38.75
C GLU A 83 3.40 -4.05 -38.59
N ALA A 84 3.66 -3.62 -37.37
CA ALA A 84 4.65 -2.61 -37.04
C ALA A 84 5.20 -2.75 -35.61
N ILE A 85 6.39 -2.20 -35.43
CA ILE A 85 7.01 -1.99 -34.11
C ILE A 85 7.12 -0.51 -33.84
N GLN A 86 6.71 -0.06 -32.66
CA GLN A 86 6.92 1.31 -32.20
C GLN A 86 7.89 1.35 -31.04
N LEU A 87 8.88 2.22 -31.11
CA LEU A 87 9.81 2.49 -30.03
C LEU A 87 9.53 3.87 -29.44
N PHE A 88 9.32 3.90 -28.15
CA PHE A 88 9.08 5.12 -27.38
C PHE A 88 10.38 5.50 -26.69
N PRO A 89 10.99 6.65 -27.03
CA PRO A 89 12.19 7.10 -26.36
C PRO A 89 11.91 7.40 -24.88
N ALA A 90 12.91 7.21 -24.06
CA ALA A 90 12.86 7.64 -22.69
C ALA A 90 12.93 9.17 -22.60
N SER A 91 12.11 9.75 -21.77
CA SER A 91 12.11 11.18 -21.48
C SER A 91 12.18 11.34 -19.99
N GLU A 92 13.39 11.45 -19.44
CA GLU A 92 13.58 11.61 -18.00
C GLU A 92 13.65 13.09 -17.65
N ARG A 93 12.76 13.51 -16.77
CA ARG A 93 12.97 14.71 -15.96
C ARG A 93 13.77 14.28 -14.73
N MET A 94 14.95 14.83 -14.59
CA MET A 94 15.80 14.53 -13.46
C MET A 94 15.32 15.22 -12.18
N TYR A 95 15.73 14.71 -11.08
CA TYR A 95 15.45 15.07 -9.70
C TYR A 95 15.54 16.57 -9.37
N PRO A 96 14.86 17.03 -8.30
CA PRO A 96 14.92 18.40 -7.82
C PRO A 96 16.37 18.91 -7.68
N GLY A 97 16.62 20.10 -8.23
CA GLY A 97 17.94 20.75 -8.23
C GLY A 97 18.75 20.51 -9.52
N ARG A 98 18.22 19.81 -10.50
CA ARG A 98 18.79 19.72 -11.85
C ARG A 98 17.71 20.03 -12.88
N ASP A 99 17.67 21.26 -13.34
CA ASP A 99 16.65 21.85 -14.22
C ASP A 99 16.67 21.34 -15.67
N GLN A 100 17.20 20.15 -15.94
CA GLN A 100 17.39 19.68 -17.29
C GLN A 100 16.49 18.49 -17.62
N TYR A 101 15.70 18.69 -18.66
CA TYR A 101 14.89 17.67 -19.34
C TYR A 101 15.71 17.04 -20.45
N TYR A 102 15.82 15.72 -20.46
CA TYR A 102 16.54 14.98 -21.48
C TYR A 102 15.59 14.07 -22.25
N ALA A 103 15.13 14.56 -23.39
CA ALA A 103 14.38 13.73 -24.32
C ALA A 103 15.32 12.78 -25.07
N GLY A 104 14.90 11.53 -25.27
CA GLY A 104 15.65 10.52 -26.01
C GLY A 104 16.89 9.99 -25.29
N GLU A 105 16.99 10.20 -23.98
CA GLU A 105 18.12 9.74 -23.17
C GLU A 105 18.35 8.22 -23.33
N GLY A 106 19.57 7.81 -23.69
CA GLY A 106 19.93 6.41 -23.86
C GLY A 106 19.28 5.69 -25.06
N PHE A 107 18.56 6.41 -25.96
CA PHE A 107 18.07 5.78 -27.20
C PHE A 107 19.25 5.32 -28.05
N PRO A 108 19.27 4.08 -28.61
CA PRO A 108 20.46 3.54 -29.26
C PRO A 108 20.87 4.32 -30.50
N LEU A 109 22.17 4.45 -30.72
CA LEU A 109 22.73 5.04 -31.94
C LEU A 109 22.63 4.10 -33.12
N ARG A 110 22.90 2.79 -32.91
CA ARG A 110 22.80 1.74 -33.93
C ARG A 110 22.10 0.54 -33.35
N PHE A 111 21.15 0.01 -34.06
CA PHE A 111 20.35 -1.11 -33.59
C PHE A 111 19.74 -1.89 -34.73
N LYS A 112 19.27 -3.09 -34.45
CA LYS A 112 18.37 -3.87 -35.28
C LYS A 112 17.17 -4.35 -34.51
N ILE A 113 16.07 -4.63 -35.19
CA ILE A 113 14.88 -5.27 -34.64
C ILE A 113 14.68 -6.56 -35.39
N GLU A 114 14.55 -7.66 -34.65
CA GLU A 114 14.39 -9.00 -35.17
C GLU A 114 13.14 -9.65 -34.57
N ALA A 115 12.53 -10.58 -35.31
CA ALA A 115 11.43 -11.40 -34.88
C ALA A 115 11.75 -12.89 -35.04
N ALA A 116 11.28 -13.73 -34.11
CA ALA A 116 11.47 -15.17 -34.12
C ALA A 116 10.33 -15.91 -33.42
N ASP A 117 10.22 -17.22 -33.67
CA ASP A 117 9.31 -18.09 -32.93
C ASP A 117 9.98 -18.83 -31.75
N ASP A 118 11.32 -18.74 -31.65
CA ASP A 118 12.10 -19.31 -30.55
C ASP A 118 12.81 -18.22 -29.76
N PRO A 119 12.93 -18.38 -28.43
CA PRO A 119 13.50 -17.37 -27.51
C PRO A 119 15.02 -17.17 -27.72
N ALA A 120 15.71 -18.11 -28.35
CA ALA A 120 17.14 -18.05 -28.61
C ALA A 120 17.48 -17.28 -29.91
N PHE A 121 16.44 -16.95 -30.73
CA PHE A 121 16.62 -16.31 -32.02
C PHE A 121 17.57 -17.10 -32.93
N SER A 122 17.38 -18.41 -32.99
CA SER A 122 18.24 -19.31 -33.81
C SER A 122 18.10 -19.04 -35.30
N SER A 123 16.94 -18.58 -35.76
CA SER A 123 16.65 -18.23 -37.16
C SER A 123 15.79 -16.97 -37.21
N PRO A 124 16.31 -15.82 -36.83
CA PRO A 124 15.50 -14.61 -36.74
C PRO A 124 15.24 -14.01 -38.13
N GLN A 125 14.08 -13.38 -38.25
CA GLN A 125 13.79 -12.46 -39.36
C GLN A 125 14.15 -11.04 -38.96
N THR A 126 15.01 -10.38 -39.69
CA THR A 126 15.37 -8.98 -39.45
C THR A 126 14.24 -8.09 -40.01
N LEU A 127 13.59 -7.35 -39.12
CA LEU A 127 12.56 -6.39 -39.49
C LEU A 127 13.15 -5.01 -39.78
N VAL A 128 14.18 -4.63 -39.00
CA VAL A 128 14.86 -3.33 -39.08
C VAL A 128 16.35 -3.55 -38.91
N ASP A 129 17.16 -2.98 -39.81
CA ASP A 129 18.63 -2.96 -39.68
C ASP A 129 19.16 -1.51 -39.81
N LEU A 130 19.44 -0.89 -38.67
CA LEU A 130 20.07 0.43 -38.56
C LEU A 130 21.45 0.31 -37.88
N THR A 131 22.18 -0.77 -38.19
CA THR A 131 23.52 -1.03 -37.62
C THR A 131 24.65 -0.31 -38.35
N LYS A 132 24.44 0.17 -39.58
CA LYS A 132 25.50 0.72 -40.46
C LYS A 132 25.78 2.20 -40.24
N SER A 133 24.79 2.99 -39.77
CA SER A 133 24.92 4.42 -39.55
C SER A 133 24.27 4.84 -38.24
N ASP A 134 24.77 5.92 -37.68
CA ASP A 134 24.22 6.43 -36.40
C ASP A 134 22.82 7.00 -36.66
N PHE A 135 21.87 6.54 -35.87
CA PHE A 135 20.47 7.00 -35.89
C PHE A 135 20.39 8.38 -35.21
N ALA A 136 19.70 9.31 -35.84
CA ALA A 136 19.49 10.63 -35.29
C ALA A 136 18.76 10.54 -33.96
N ASP A 137 19.03 11.46 -33.03
CA ASP A 137 18.33 11.51 -31.74
C ASP A 137 16.84 11.73 -31.98
N PRO A 138 15.97 10.78 -31.62
CA PRO A 138 14.53 10.96 -31.84
C PRO A 138 13.93 11.99 -30.90
N GLN A 139 14.68 12.47 -29.91
CA GLN A 139 14.17 13.26 -28.81
C GLN A 139 13.03 12.53 -28.09
N ASP A 140 11.84 13.10 -28.05
CA ASP A 140 10.61 12.52 -27.52
C ASP A 140 9.69 11.92 -28.62
N SER A 141 10.17 11.88 -29.89
CA SER A 141 9.36 11.39 -31.00
C SER A 141 9.32 9.86 -31.04
N ILE A 142 8.12 9.29 -31.07
CA ILE A 142 7.92 7.85 -31.26
C ILE A 142 8.42 7.47 -32.66
N THR A 143 9.20 6.40 -32.75
CA THR A 143 9.65 5.86 -34.02
C THR A 143 8.87 4.60 -34.36
N GLN A 144 8.41 4.47 -35.62
CA GLN A 144 7.64 3.33 -36.09
C GLN A 144 8.31 2.65 -37.25
N TYR A 145 8.31 1.32 -37.22
CA TYR A 145 8.93 0.47 -38.26
C TYR A 145 7.92 -0.58 -38.73
N SER A 146 7.76 -0.72 -40.02
CA SER A 146 6.92 -1.76 -40.64
C SER A 146 7.56 -3.13 -40.43
N ALA A 147 6.76 -4.11 -40.03
CA ALA A 147 7.14 -5.51 -39.93
C ALA A 147 6.52 -6.38 -41.06
N HIS A 148 5.83 -5.73 -42.01
CA HIS A 148 5.30 -6.37 -43.24
C HIS A 148 4.45 -7.64 -42.99
N GLY A 149 3.81 -7.77 -41.85
CA GLY A 149 2.95 -8.91 -41.50
C GLY A 149 3.73 -10.19 -41.17
N VAL A 150 5.02 -10.08 -40.85
CA VAL A 150 5.83 -11.22 -40.37
C VAL A 150 5.18 -11.83 -39.14
N SER A 151 4.98 -13.16 -39.15
CA SER A 151 4.42 -13.87 -37.99
C SER A 151 5.55 -14.32 -37.08
N ALA A 152 5.47 -13.95 -35.81
CA ALA A 152 6.43 -14.34 -34.80
C ALA A 152 5.87 -14.25 -33.38
N ARG A 153 6.47 -14.99 -32.46
CA ARG A 153 6.18 -14.93 -31.01
C ARG A 153 7.08 -13.95 -30.27
N TYR A 154 8.33 -13.83 -30.68
CA TYR A 154 9.32 -12.99 -30.00
C TYR A 154 9.74 -11.82 -30.86
N VAL A 155 9.90 -10.65 -30.26
CA VAL A 155 10.45 -9.45 -30.89
C VAL A 155 11.61 -8.96 -30.04
N ARG A 156 12.78 -8.78 -30.65
CA ARG A 156 14.02 -8.35 -29.99
C ARG A 156 14.57 -7.09 -30.64
N LEU A 157 14.87 -6.09 -29.81
CA LEU A 157 15.73 -4.98 -30.22
C LEU A 157 17.13 -5.26 -29.70
N THR A 158 18.11 -5.23 -30.61
CA THR A 158 19.55 -5.34 -30.29
C THR A 158 20.21 -4.02 -30.62
N ALA A 159 20.67 -3.28 -29.60
CA ALA A 159 21.54 -2.12 -29.75
C ALA A 159 22.96 -2.59 -30.01
N THR A 160 23.58 -2.14 -31.11
CA THR A 160 24.98 -2.44 -31.47
C THR A 160 25.92 -1.26 -31.22
N ARG A 161 25.32 -0.08 -30.93
CA ARG A 161 26.05 1.10 -30.46
C ARG A 161 25.15 1.95 -29.61
N LEU A 162 25.62 2.23 -28.42
CA LEU A 162 24.90 3.02 -27.40
C LEU A 162 25.24 4.52 -27.52
N ARG A 163 24.30 5.36 -27.13
CA ARG A 163 24.50 6.81 -26.99
C ARG A 163 25.05 7.11 -25.59
N ALA A 164 25.96 8.09 -25.52
CA ALA A 164 26.41 8.60 -24.22
C ALA A 164 25.24 9.22 -23.45
N VAL A 165 25.15 8.89 -22.20
CA VAL A 165 24.17 9.45 -21.27
C VAL A 165 24.62 10.84 -20.86
N LYS A 166 23.78 11.84 -21.01
CA LYS A 166 24.07 13.24 -20.68
C LYS A 166 24.10 13.47 -19.16
N VAL A 167 23.53 12.55 -18.40
CA VAL A 167 23.39 12.64 -16.95
C VAL A 167 23.97 11.40 -16.28
N LYS A 168 24.95 11.61 -15.40
CA LYS A 168 25.36 10.54 -14.49
C LYS A 168 24.20 10.26 -13.55
N ALA A 169 23.58 9.09 -13.67
CA ALA A 169 22.67 8.61 -12.63
C ALA A 169 23.42 8.66 -11.29
N PRO A 170 22.80 9.05 -10.17
CA PRO A 170 23.35 8.71 -8.88
C PRO A 170 23.44 7.18 -8.86
N VAL A 171 24.67 6.66 -8.98
CA VAL A 171 24.92 5.24 -8.83
C VAL A 171 24.53 4.93 -7.39
N GLU A 172 23.54 4.07 -7.18
CA GLU A 172 23.51 3.28 -5.97
C GLU A 172 24.82 2.47 -6.00
N THR A 173 25.81 2.99 -5.33
CA THR A 173 27.10 2.33 -5.23
C THR A 173 26.93 1.14 -4.32
N ASP A 174 26.75 -0.01 -4.92
CA ASP A 174 27.26 -1.22 -4.29
C ASP A 174 28.77 -0.97 -4.06
N ALA A 175 29.23 -1.08 -2.83
CA ALA A 175 30.54 -0.63 -2.37
C ALA A 175 31.75 -1.32 -3.07
N ALA A 176 31.49 -2.10 -4.13
CA ALA A 176 32.50 -2.85 -4.88
C ALA A 176 32.95 -2.21 -6.20
N THR A 177 32.27 -1.18 -6.71
CA THR A 177 32.64 -0.51 -7.96
C THR A 177 32.78 0.98 -7.74
N GLY A 178 34.00 1.46 -7.56
CA GLY A 178 34.29 2.90 -7.47
C GLY A 178 33.81 3.68 -8.70
N PRO A 179 33.79 5.03 -8.63
CA PRO A 179 33.30 5.87 -9.72
C PRO A 179 34.15 5.62 -10.99
N VAL A 180 33.47 5.27 -12.08
CA VAL A 180 34.09 5.16 -13.41
C VAL A 180 34.17 6.58 -13.98
N ASP A 181 35.40 7.07 -14.17
CA ASP A 181 35.65 8.33 -14.87
C ASP A 181 35.42 8.12 -16.37
N GLY A 182 34.39 8.77 -16.93
CA GLY A 182 34.11 8.73 -18.38
C GLY A 182 32.62 8.91 -18.67
N PRO A 183 32.20 9.00 -19.94
CA PRO A 183 30.81 8.99 -20.32
C PRO A 183 30.21 7.60 -20.10
N ASP A 184 29.04 7.56 -19.48
CA ASP A 184 28.24 6.35 -19.30
C ASP A 184 27.44 6.08 -20.57
N PHE A 185 27.28 4.80 -20.91
CA PHE A 185 26.48 4.36 -22.07
C PHE A 185 25.46 3.33 -21.60
N THR A 186 24.21 3.49 -22.02
CA THR A 186 23.11 2.57 -21.65
C THR A 186 22.06 2.56 -22.75
N LEU A 187 21.34 1.44 -22.87
CA LEU A 187 20.11 1.36 -23.66
C LEU A 187 18.94 1.77 -22.79
N THR A 188 18.17 2.75 -23.23
CA THR A 188 17.00 3.22 -22.50
C THR A 188 15.80 3.35 -23.45
N LEU A 189 14.68 2.76 -23.07
CA LEU A 189 13.41 2.84 -23.80
C LEU A 189 12.23 2.96 -22.82
N ALA A 190 11.32 3.88 -23.11
CA ALA A 190 10.10 4.00 -22.32
C ALA A 190 9.11 2.87 -22.62
N LYS A 191 9.04 2.44 -23.92
CA LYS A 191 8.14 1.37 -24.34
C LYS A 191 8.57 0.79 -25.70
N MET A 192 8.24 -0.48 -25.91
CA MET A 192 8.26 -1.14 -27.20
C MET A 192 6.88 -1.74 -27.48
N ALA A 193 6.09 -1.12 -28.36
CA ALA A 193 4.82 -1.62 -28.78
C ALA A 193 4.95 -2.51 -30.02
N VAL A 194 4.19 -3.59 -30.08
CA VAL A 194 4.11 -4.52 -31.20
C VAL A 194 2.69 -4.50 -31.72
N LEU A 195 2.50 -4.00 -32.92
CA LEU A 195 1.17 -3.81 -33.50
C LEU A 195 0.74 -5.00 -34.35
N SER A 196 -0.47 -5.49 -34.11
CA SER A 196 -1.15 -6.52 -34.91
C SER A 196 -2.65 -6.22 -34.93
N GLY A 197 -3.25 -6.14 -36.12
CA GLY A 197 -4.65 -5.72 -36.27
C GLY A 197 -4.90 -4.35 -35.69
N GLY A 198 -3.96 -3.42 -35.82
CA GLY A 198 -4.03 -2.07 -35.27
C GLY A 198 -3.92 -1.98 -33.73
N ARG A 199 -3.65 -3.08 -33.04
CA ARG A 199 -3.56 -3.13 -31.56
C ARG A 199 -2.14 -3.42 -31.11
N ASP A 200 -1.76 -2.84 -29.99
CA ASP A 200 -0.52 -3.20 -29.29
C ASP A 200 -0.71 -4.52 -28.52
N ILE A 201 -0.20 -5.61 -29.12
CA ILE A 201 -0.27 -6.95 -28.55
C ILE A 201 0.86 -7.26 -27.57
N ALA A 202 1.81 -6.32 -27.38
CA ALA A 202 2.88 -6.46 -26.39
C ALA A 202 2.41 -6.11 -24.96
N VAL A 203 1.25 -5.52 -24.81
CA VAL A 203 0.75 -5.07 -23.50
C VAL A 203 0.67 -6.23 -22.51
N GLY A 204 1.40 -6.09 -21.39
CA GLY A 204 1.46 -7.10 -20.33
C GLY A 204 2.29 -8.34 -20.66
N CYS A 205 2.93 -8.37 -21.83
CA CYS A 205 3.78 -9.48 -22.25
C CYS A 205 5.11 -9.51 -21.46
N LYS A 206 5.66 -10.71 -21.31
CA LYS A 206 6.94 -10.93 -20.63
C LYS A 206 8.08 -10.29 -21.40
N VAL A 207 8.95 -9.59 -20.67
CA VAL A 207 10.18 -8.99 -21.20
C VAL A 207 11.39 -9.71 -20.63
N SER A 208 12.45 -9.85 -21.43
CA SER A 208 13.77 -10.32 -21.02
C SER A 208 14.86 -9.46 -21.68
N ALA A 209 16.03 -9.40 -21.08
CA ALA A 209 17.20 -8.67 -21.55
C ALA A 209 18.45 -9.50 -21.35
N ASP A 210 19.57 -9.08 -21.99
CA ASP A 210 20.87 -9.76 -21.82
C ASP A 210 21.56 -9.44 -20.49
N ASP A 211 21.14 -8.40 -19.81
CA ASP A 211 21.64 -8.04 -18.50
C ASP A 211 20.57 -8.27 -17.41
N GLU A 212 20.86 -9.15 -16.49
CA GLU A 212 20.00 -9.40 -15.32
C GLU A 212 20.20 -8.35 -14.21
N TYR A 213 20.86 -7.24 -14.49
CA TYR A 213 21.22 -6.29 -13.45
C TYR A 213 20.04 -5.39 -13.06
N GLY A 214 19.36 -5.79 -12.00
CA GLY A 214 18.76 -4.93 -10.98
C GLY A 214 17.60 -4.04 -11.38
N ASN A 215 17.02 -4.14 -12.59
CA ASN A 215 15.94 -3.27 -13.04
C ASN A 215 14.84 -3.96 -13.83
N SER A 216 14.38 -5.09 -13.38
CA SER A 216 13.19 -5.75 -13.97
C SER A 216 11.94 -4.87 -13.86
N ASP A 217 11.90 -3.99 -12.87
CA ASP A 217 10.91 -2.92 -12.73
C ASP A 217 10.77 -2.14 -14.02
N LEU A 218 11.90 -1.80 -14.58
CA LEU A 218 11.97 -1.01 -15.79
C LEU A 218 11.71 -1.86 -17.04
N MET A 219 12.01 -3.17 -17.00
CA MET A 219 11.70 -4.06 -18.14
C MET A 219 10.20 -4.10 -18.43
N MET A 220 9.37 -4.15 -17.40
CA MET A 220 7.92 -4.17 -17.59
C MET A 220 7.34 -2.86 -18.10
N GLN A 221 8.06 -1.76 -17.99
CA GLN A 221 7.65 -0.51 -18.62
C GLN A 221 7.59 -0.65 -20.13
N LEU A 222 8.41 -1.55 -20.70
CA LEU A 222 8.44 -1.78 -22.16
C LEU A 222 7.14 -2.33 -22.73
N THR A 223 6.36 -3.06 -21.93
CA THR A 223 5.09 -3.68 -22.37
C THR A 223 3.87 -3.12 -21.61
N ARG A 224 4.02 -2.00 -20.94
CA ARG A 224 2.87 -1.34 -20.31
C ARG A 224 1.84 -0.92 -21.35
N PRO A 225 0.55 -0.81 -21.00
CA PRO A 225 -0.44 -0.20 -21.86
C PRO A 225 0.06 1.16 -22.35
N ALA A 226 -0.02 1.42 -23.66
CA ALA A 226 0.16 2.79 -24.11
C ALA A 226 -0.96 3.60 -23.47
N ARG A 227 -0.63 4.68 -22.79
CA ARG A 227 -1.57 5.77 -22.70
C ARG A 227 -1.87 6.18 -24.13
N GLN A 228 -3.14 6.29 -24.46
CA GLN A 228 -3.50 6.73 -25.81
C GLN A 228 -2.89 8.12 -25.97
N ASP A 229 -1.96 8.24 -26.92
CA ASP A 229 -1.18 9.43 -27.16
C ASP A 229 -2.11 10.58 -27.51
N GLY A 230 -1.88 11.73 -26.88
CA GLY A 230 -2.67 12.94 -27.08
C GLY A 230 -3.90 13.04 -26.21
N GLU A 231 -4.38 11.99 -25.59
CA GLU A 231 -5.08 12.17 -24.36
C GLU A 231 -4.01 12.45 -23.28
N ALA A 232 -3.71 13.72 -23.11
CA ALA A 232 -3.51 14.19 -21.77
C ALA A 232 -4.36 13.27 -20.89
N ILE A 233 -3.93 12.90 -19.66
CA ILE A 233 -4.89 12.39 -18.69
C ILE A 233 -6.01 13.45 -18.74
N ARG A 234 -6.86 13.33 -19.71
CA ARG A 234 -8.12 14.01 -19.77
C ARG A 234 -8.95 13.28 -18.78
N CYS A 235 -8.82 13.71 -17.60
CA CYS A 235 -9.74 13.47 -16.55
C CYS A 235 -11.12 14.10 -16.83
N ASP A 236 -11.28 14.69 -17.93
CA ASP A 236 -12.56 14.97 -18.55
C ASP A 236 -13.02 13.67 -19.24
N ASN A 237 -13.29 12.62 -18.44
CA ASN A 237 -14.30 11.68 -18.89
C ASN A 237 -15.64 12.46 -18.82
N PRO A 238 -16.13 13.03 -19.95
CA PRO A 238 -17.37 13.81 -19.92
C PRO A 238 -18.55 12.95 -19.51
N HIS A 239 -18.48 11.64 -19.69
CA HIS A 239 -19.48 10.69 -19.24
C HIS A 239 -19.48 10.57 -17.70
N ARG A 240 -18.32 10.54 -17.07
CA ARG A 240 -18.22 10.45 -15.63
C ARG A 240 -18.65 11.73 -14.92
N VAL A 241 -18.33 12.89 -15.49
CA VAL A 241 -18.79 14.18 -14.96
C VAL A 241 -20.30 14.33 -15.11
N THR A 242 -20.91 13.81 -16.18
CA THR A 242 -22.36 13.84 -16.39
C THR A 242 -23.09 12.77 -15.56
N GLU A 243 -22.53 11.60 -15.38
CA GLU A 243 -23.09 10.57 -14.50
C GLU A 243 -22.90 10.93 -13.02
N SER A 244 -21.80 11.56 -12.64
CA SER A 244 -21.53 11.98 -11.25
C SER A 244 -22.57 12.97 -10.70
N SER A 245 -23.31 13.67 -11.57
CA SER A 245 -24.41 14.54 -11.14
C SER A 245 -25.58 13.80 -10.47
N THR A 246 -25.67 12.47 -10.67
CA THR A 246 -26.74 11.61 -10.10
C THR A 246 -26.29 10.89 -8.84
N TRP A 247 -25.00 10.77 -8.56
CA TRP A 247 -24.49 10.10 -7.40
C TRP A 247 -24.50 11.02 -6.16
N LYS A 248 -24.73 10.42 -5.01
CA LYS A 248 -24.69 11.13 -3.73
C LYS A 248 -23.47 10.68 -2.93
N PRO A 249 -22.78 11.61 -2.27
CA PRO A 249 -21.69 11.27 -1.37
C PRO A 249 -22.09 10.13 -0.43
N ALA A 250 -21.24 9.13 -0.34
CA ALA A 250 -21.44 8.02 0.58
C ALA A 250 -21.11 8.46 2.01
N LYS A 251 -21.63 7.74 3.00
CA LYS A 251 -21.39 8.03 4.42
C LYS A 251 -21.00 6.76 5.14
N TYR A 252 -20.13 6.91 6.10
CA TYR A 252 -19.87 5.86 7.07
C TYR A 252 -21.14 5.54 7.86
N LYS A 253 -21.41 4.26 8.10
CA LYS A 253 -22.52 3.79 8.94
C LYS A 253 -22.15 3.84 10.43
N ALA A 254 -20.87 3.75 10.72
CA ALA A 254 -20.33 3.98 12.06
C ALA A 254 -19.13 4.93 11.97
N GLN A 255 -18.72 5.49 13.09
CA GLN A 255 -17.59 6.43 13.17
C GLN A 255 -16.55 5.93 14.16
N ALA A 256 -15.29 6.16 13.87
CA ALA A 256 -14.23 5.94 14.85
C ALA A 256 -14.41 6.84 16.07
N PRO A 257 -14.04 6.36 17.27
CA PRO A 257 -14.29 7.08 18.53
C PRO A 257 -13.25 8.18 18.75
N LYS A 258 -13.15 9.15 17.99
CA LYS A 258 -12.19 10.28 18.01
C LYS A 258 -11.25 10.38 19.25
N THR A 259 -11.78 10.72 20.43
CA THR A 259 -11.03 10.81 21.71
C THR A 259 -11.82 10.21 22.87
N ALA A 260 -12.84 9.43 22.58
CA ALA A 260 -13.79 8.92 23.58
C ALA A 260 -13.29 7.67 24.32
N VAL A 261 -12.13 7.13 23.96
CA VAL A 261 -11.55 5.91 24.55
C VAL A 261 -10.39 6.27 25.47
N THR A 262 -10.39 5.67 26.65
CA THR A 262 -9.26 5.68 27.59
C THR A 262 -8.78 4.24 27.77
N LEU A 263 -7.50 3.98 27.55
CA LEU A 263 -6.88 2.67 27.84
C LEU A 263 -6.66 2.55 29.36
N ASN A 264 -6.84 1.34 29.89
CA ASN A 264 -6.71 1.02 31.31
C ASN A 264 -5.69 -0.11 31.54
N GLY A 265 -4.56 -0.06 30.81
CA GLY A 265 -3.54 -1.11 30.76
C GLY A 265 -3.61 -1.93 29.47
N GLY A 266 -3.04 -3.13 29.49
CA GLY A 266 -3.03 -4.08 28.38
C GLY A 266 -1.89 -3.88 27.40
N LEU A 267 -1.95 -4.69 26.32
CA LEU A 267 -0.90 -4.68 25.28
C LEU A 267 -0.93 -3.39 24.46
N PHE A 268 -2.10 -2.84 24.19
CA PHE A 268 -2.22 -1.62 23.40
C PHE A 268 -1.64 -0.41 24.12
N GLU A 269 -1.93 -0.23 25.40
CA GLU A 269 -1.34 0.87 26.15
C GLU A 269 0.18 0.73 26.25
N THR A 270 0.68 -0.48 26.50
CA THR A 270 2.12 -0.76 26.52
C THR A 270 2.77 -0.40 25.18
N ALA A 271 2.20 -0.83 24.08
CA ALA A 271 2.72 -0.54 22.73
C ALA A 271 2.69 0.96 22.41
N MET A 272 1.65 1.67 22.83
CA MET A 272 1.53 3.12 22.65
C MET A 272 2.54 3.90 23.50
N ARG A 273 2.84 3.45 24.73
CA ARG A 273 3.87 4.06 25.58
C ARG A 273 5.27 3.83 25.02
N ASN A 274 5.57 2.63 24.53
CA ASN A 274 6.79 2.36 23.79
C ASN A 274 6.92 3.25 22.54
N ASN A 275 5.81 3.54 21.86
CA ASN A 275 5.80 4.46 20.73
C ASN A 275 6.17 5.90 21.14
N ILE A 276 5.71 6.36 22.32
CA ILE A 276 6.09 7.67 22.89
C ILE A 276 7.62 7.69 23.16
N GLU A 277 8.15 6.67 23.81
CA GLU A 277 9.57 6.56 24.13
C GLU A 277 10.42 6.61 22.84
N TYR A 278 10.02 5.85 21.82
CA TYR A 278 10.69 5.85 20.51
C TYR A 278 10.66 7.24 19.85
N LEU A 279 9.50 7.88 19.77
CA LEU A 279 9.34 9.21 19.17
C LEU A 279 10.17 10.27 19.88
N LEU A 280 10.26 10.20 21.19
CA LEU A 280 11.06 11.15 21.99
C LEU A 280 12.55 10.89 21.93
N SER A 281 12.99 9.63 21.85
CA SER A 281 14.41 9.28 21.80
C SER A 281 15.01 9.44 20.39
N SER A 282 14.24 9.20 19.34
CA SER A 282 14.74 9.13 17.97
C SER A 282 14.70 10.45 17.21
N TYR A 283 13.86 11.41 17.63
CA TYR A 283 13.64 12.65 16.86
C TYR A 283 13.83 13.89 17.70
N SER A 284 14.87 14.66 17.40
CA SER A 284 15.00 16.02 17.90
C SER A 284 14.19 17.00 17.06
N LYS A 285 13.68 18.05 17.70
CA LYS A 285 13.00 19.15 16.98
C LYS A 285 13.89 19.73 15.89
N ASP A 286 15.17 19.87 16.18
CA ASP A 286 16.13 20.53 15.30
C ASP A 286 16.38 19.71 14.03
N ASP A 287 16.50 18.39 14.15
CA ASP A 287 16.65 17.52 12.99
C ASP A 287 15.39 17.52 12.12
N LEU A 288 14.21 17.52 12.74
CA LEU A 288 12.91 17.54 12.04
C LEU A 288 12.68 18.83 11.26
N LEU A 289 13.16 19.97 11.76
CA LEU A 289 12.94 21.28 11.16
C LEU A 289 14.10 21.78 10.27
N ARG A 290 15.22 21.08 10.24
CA ARG A 290 16.43 21.49 9.52
C ARG A 290 16.14 21.97 8.10
N GLN A 291 15.49 21.15 7.31
CA GLN A 291 15.24 21.45 5.89
C GLN A 291 14.23 22.59 5.68
N PHE A 292 13.29 22.79 6.60
CA PHE A 292 12.40 23.96 6.58
C PHE A 292 13.17 25.25 6.81
N TYR A 293 14.08 25.26 7.78
CA TYR A 293 14.93 26.42 8.09
C TYR A 293 15.97 26.68 6.97
N GLU A 294 16.51 25.64 6.36
CA GLU A 294 17.39 25.75 5.18
C GLU A 294 16.66 26.46 4.04
N ARG A 295 15.50 25.95 3.64
CA ARG A 295 14.71 26.54 2.58
C ARG A 295 14.31 28.00 2.86
N SER A 296 14.01 28.34 4.10
CA SER A 296 13.58 29.69 4.50
C SER A 296 14.75 30.66 4.80
N GLY A 297 16.01 30.21 4.72
CA GLY A 297 17.20 31.01 5.04
C GLY A 297 17.38 31.32 6.53
N LYS A 298 16.74 30.55 7.42
CA LYS A 298 16.73 30.79 8.88
C LYS A 298 17.75 29.95 9.64
N LEU A 299 18.69 29.32 8.96
CA LEU A 299 19.67 28.41 9.56
C LEU A 299 20.75 29.05 10.42
N LYS A 300 20.80 30.39 10.57
CA LYS A 300 21.97 31.11 11.14
C LYS A 300 22.38 30.64 12.53
N ASP A 301 21.45 30.17 13.34
CA ASP A 301 21.68 29.70 14.73
C ASP A 301 21.39 28.21 14.94
N PHE A 302 21.16 27.50 13.89
CA PHE A 302 20.75 26.10 13.91
C PHE A 302 21.93 25.20 13.56
N LYS A 303 22.28 24.26 14.43
CA LYS A 303 23.31 23.26 14.20
C LYS A 303 22.68 21.89 14.00
N PRO A 304 22.14 21.61 12.81
CA PRO A 304 21.56 20.30 12.55
C PRO A 304 22.64 19.23 12.59
N LYS A 305 22.29 18.07 13.10
CA LYS A 305 23.06 16.87 12.86
C LYS A 305 22.89 16.52 11.38
N LYS A 306 23.95 16.58 10.61
CA LYS A 306 23.86 16.22 9.18
C LYS A 306 23.37 14.78 9.07
N SER A 307 22.29 14.56 8.35
CA SER A 307 21.80 13.21 8.07
C SER A 307 22.89 12.38 7.38
N GLN A 308 23.02 11.13 7.78
CA GLN A 308 23.93 10.19 7.12
C GLN A 308 23.22 9.43 5.98
N VAL A 309 21.91 9.68 5.79
CA VAL A 309 21.06 8.92 4.86
C VAL A 309 20.66 9.83 3.71
N PHE A 310 21.16 9.55 2.51
CA PHE A 310 21.00 10.43 1.34
C PHE A 310 19.54 10.70 0.96
N TRP A 311 18.63 9.73 1.16
CA TRP A 311 17.21 9.90 0.83
C TRP A 311 16.49 10.91 1.75
N GLU A 312 17.01 11.22 2.94
CA GLU A 312 16.48 12.32 3.76
C GLU A 312 16.67 13.67 3.09
N GLU A 313 17.80 13.88 2.42
CA GLU A 313 18.06 15.11 1.65
C GLU A 313 17.10 15.24 0.46
N ASP A 314 16.79 14.11 -0.14
CA ASP A 314 15.90 14.05 -1.30
C ASP A 314 14.42 14.23 -0.95
N LEU A 315 14.01 13.84 0.26
CA LEU A 315 12.63 13.87 0.74
C LEU A 315 12.41 14.98 1.77
N ALA A 316 12.89 16.17 1.47
CA ALA A 316 12.94 17.31 2.36
C ALA A 316 11.62 17.60 3.08
N GLY A 317 11.65 17.53 4.42
CA GLY A 317 10.50 17.79 5.30
C GLY A 317 9.62 16.56 5.58
N SER A 318 9.85 15.41 4.92
CA SER A 318 9.05 14.21 5.17
C SER A 318 9.19 13.68 6.61
N ASN A 319 10.37 13.84 7.22
CA ASN A 319 10.65 13.44 8.59
C ASN A 319 9.74 14.15 9.60
N ALA A 320 9.54 15.46 9.43
CA ALA A 320 8.61 16.21 10.26
C ALA A 320 7.18 15.71 10.12
N GLY A 321 6.73 15.43 8.89
CA GLY A 321 5.42 14.87 8.63
C GLY A 321 5.20 13.52 9.30
N ARG A 322 6.18 12.61 9.19
CA ARG A 322 6.14 11.28 9.85
C ARG A 322 6.08 11.38 11.36
N PHE A 323 6.96 12.20 11.96
CA PHE A 323 6.93 12.45 13.39
C PHE A 323 5.59 13.00 13.85
N LEU A 324 5.06 14.05 13.19
CA LEU A 324 3.77 14.65 13.52
C LEU A 324 2.65 13.62 13.45
N MET A 325 2.67 12.76 12.44
CA MET A 325 1.64 11.73 12.26
C MET A 325 1.65 10.72 13.42
N GLY A 326 2.80 10.21 13.81
CA GLY A 326 2.93 9.28 14.94
C GLY A 326 2.63 9.94 16.29
N ALA A 327 3.20 11.11 16.56
CA ALA A 327 3.02 11.85 17.80
C ALA A 327 1.55 12.25 18.01
N ALA A 328 0.93 12.86 17.01
CA ALA A 328 -0.42 13.34 17.10
C ALA A 328 -1.46 12.23 17.25
N ASN A 329 -1.29 11.11 16.53
CA ASN A 329 -2.15 9.95 16.73
C ASN A 329 -2.07 9.43 18.15
N THR A 330 -0.87 9.35 18.74
CA THR A 330 -0.68 8.90 20.11
C THR A 330 -1.32 9.86 21.12
N LEU A 331 -1.12 11.17 20.92
CA LEU A 331 -1.59 12.23 21.82
C LEU A 331 -3.13 12.39 21.86
N ARG A 332 -3.84 11.79 20.94
CA ARG A 332 -5.31 11.71 21.01
C ARG A 332 -5.80 10.80 22.15
N TRP A 333 -4.98 9.84 22.58
CA TRP A 333 -5.35 8.78 23.50
C TRP A 333 -4.56 8.78 24.80
N ILE A 334 -3.29 9.14 24.72
CA ILE A 334 -2.38 9.20 25.87
C ILE A 334 -1.84 10.63 25.97
N ASP A 335 -2.12 11.30 27.08
CA ASP A 335 -1.54 12.61 27.34
C ASP A 335 -0.08 12.46 27.78
N ASP A 336 0.82 13.04 26.99
CA ASP A 336 2.25 13.15 27.31
C ASP A 336 2.71 14.58 27.05
N PRO A 337 3.06 15.33 28.12
CA PRO A 337 3.42 16.73 27.98
C PRO A 337 4.70 16.99 27.18
N GLU A 338 5.68 16.07 27.19
CA GLU A 338 6.91 16.22 26.41
C GLU A 338 6.67 16.00 24.92
N LEU A 339 5.94 14.94 24.59
CA LEU A 339 5.60 14.65 23.20
C LEU A 339 4.74 15.78 22.62
N ARG A 340 3.78 16.31 23.40
CA ARG A 340 2.95 17.45 22.99
C ARG A 340 3.78 18.69 22.74
N ARG A 341 4.69 19.05 23.66
CA ARG A 341 5.59 20.21 23.47
C ARG A 341 6.44 20.05 22.20
N ARG A 342 6.93 18.84 21.92
CA ARG A 342 7.73 18.58 20.70
C ARG A 342 6.89 18.67 19.45
N MET A 343 5.71 18.08 19.44
CA MET A 343 4.75 18.15 18.33
C MET A 343 4.41 19.62 18.03
N ASP A 344 4.02 20.39 19.04
CA ASP A 344 3.66 21.80 18.86
C ASP A 344 4.84 22.63 18.35
N ALA A 345 6.05 22.38 18.88
CA ALA A 345 7.26 23.08 18.43
C ALA A 345 7.63 22.76 16.98
N VAL A 346 7.32 21.54 16.47
CA VAL A 346 7.51 21.20 15.06
C VAL A 346 6.47 21.91 14.18
N VAL A 347 5.21 21.96 14.59
CA VAL A 347 4.18 22.73 13.88
C VAL A 347 4.53 24.21 13.85
N ASP A 348 4.98 24.79 14.97
CA ASP A 348 5.42 26.18 15.06
C ASP A 348 6.58 26.50 14.11
N GLY A 349 7.57 25.60 14.04
CA GLY A 349 8.71 25.75 13.13
C GLY A 349 8.32 25.69 11.64
N ILE A 350 7.36 24.83 11.28
CA ILE A 350 6.81 24.80 9.93
C ILE A 350 6.07 26.10 9.62
N GLU A 351 5.23 26.58 10.55
CA GLU A 351 4.50 27.84 10.41
C GLU A 351 5.45 29.05 10.26
N GLU A 352 6.51 29.08 11.07
CA GLU A 352 7.54 30.11 10.98
C GLU A 352 8.21 30.18 9.60
N CYS A 353 8.33 29.02 8.92
CA CYS A 353 8.90 28.90 7.59
C CYS A 353 7.89 29.07 6.45
N LYS A 354 6.61 29.29 6.76
CA LYS A 354 5.56 29.50 5.78
C LYS A 354 5.82 30.74 4.95
N GLN A 355 5.59 30.64 3.64
CA GLN A 355 5.68 31.80 2.73
C GLN A 355 4.38 32.62 2.74
N PRO A 356 4.42 33.89 2.35
CA PRO A 356 3.24 34.75 2.32
C PRO A 356 2.11 34.23 1.40
N ASN A 357 2.44 33.48 0.36
CA ASN A 357 1.46 32.88 -0.56
C ASN A 357 0.77 31.62 0.00
N GLY A 358 1.20 31.14 1.17
CA GLY A 358 0.67 29.93 1.82
C GLY A 358 1.53 28.67 1.65
N TYR A 359 2.64 28.72 0.91
CA TYR A 359 3.52 27.58 0.72
C TYR A 359 4.24 27.19 2.01
N ILE A 360 4.26 25.87 2.36
CA ILE A 360 4.78 25.37 3.64
C ILE A 360 5.81 24.25 3.50
N MET A 361 6.09 23.74 2.30
CA MET A 361 6.99 22.60 2.16
C MET A 361 8.45 22.96 2.39
N ALA A 362 9.29 21.99 2.73
CA ALA A 362 10.70 22.19 3.05
C ALA A 362 11.62 22.27 1.81
N TYR A 363 11.11 22.03 0.63
CA TYR A 363 11.81 22.18 -0.65
C TYR A 363 11.35 23.46 -1.37
N PRO A 364 12.13 24.02 -2.31
CA PRO A 364 11.76 25.21 -3.07
C PRO A 364 10.45 25.01 -3.86
N GLU A 365 9.65 26.10 -3.95
CA GLU A 365 8.33 26.07 -4.60
C GLU A 365 8.38 25.65 -6.08
N ASP A 366 9.39 26.10 -6.81
CA ASP A 366 9.63 25.78 -8.22
C ASP A 366 10.07 24.34 -8.46
N THR A 367 10.64 23.67 -7.45
CA THR A 367 11.05 22.25 -7.54
C THR A 367 9.91 21.27 -7.26
N MET A 368 8.80 21.74 -6.71
CA MET A 368 7.61 20.92 -6.45
C MET A 368 7.07 20.26 -7.72
N PHE A 369 7.35 20.87 -8.85
CA PHE A 369 6.87 20.48 -10.16
C PHE A 369 7.45 19.16 -10.68
N TYR A 370 8.65 18.79 -10.26
CA TYR A 370 9.48 17.81 -10.99
C TYR A 370 9.56 16.43 -10.36
N SER A 371 8.90 16.15 -9.26
CA SER A 371 9.19 14.88 -8.63
C SER A 371 8.03 14.21 -7.91
N GLU A 372 7.98 12.93 -8.10
CA GLU A 372 7.44 11.94 -7.20
C GLU A 372 7.71 12.27 -5.72
N ARG A 373 8.90 12.79 -5.41
CA ARG A 373 9.34 13.23 -4.10
C ARG A 373 8.47 14.34 -3.52
N ALA A 374 8.06 15.30 -4.34
CA ALA A 374 7.16 16.35 -3.90
C ALA A 374 5.79 15.81 -3.47
N ALA A 375 5.24 14.85 -4.21
CA ALA A 375 3.99 14.20 -3.84
C ALA A 375 4.14 13.39 -2.57
N TYR A 376 5.21 12.62 -2.43
CA TYR A 376 5.54 11.84 -1.25
C TYR A 376 5.69 12.74 -0.02
N THR A 377 6.55 13.75 -0.08
CA THR A 377 6.77 14.69 1.03
C THR A 377 5.51 15.46 1.38
N ARG A 378 4.77 15.92 0.37
CA ARG A 378 3.50 16.62 0.55
C ARG A 378 2.48 15.75 1.30
N ALA A 379 2.40 14.47 0.98
CA ALA A 379 1.51 13.55 1.67
C ALA A 379 1.87 13.39 3.15
N TRP A 380 3.13 13.24 3.48
CA TRP A 380 3.58 13.12 4.86
C TRP A 380 3.34 14.39 5.67
N VAL A 381 3.73 15.54 5.14
CA VAL A 381 3.53 16.84 5.82
C VAL A 381 2.03 17.14 5.99
N THR A 382 1.23 16.91 4.94
CA THR A 382 -0.23 17.09 4.99
C THR A 382 -0.84 16.19 6.07
N HIS A 383 -0.51 14.91 6.04
CA HIS A 383 -1.07 13.96 7.00
C HIS A 383 -0.64 14.28 8.43
N GLY A 384 0.65 14.57 8.64
CA GLY A 384 1.16 14.95 9.96
C GLY A 384 0.46 16.19 10.53
N LEU A 385 0.26 17.22 9.72
CA LEU A 385 -0.46 18.44 10.13
C LEU A 385 -1.95 18.19 10.36
N LEU A 386 -2.62 17.35 9.57
CA LEU A 386 -4.01 16.95 9.83
C LEU A 386 -4.13 16.26 11.19
N GLU A 387 -3.26 15.31 11.48
CA GLU A 387 -3.26 14.60 12.75
C GLU A 387 -2.94 15.54 13.94
N ALA A 388 -1.99 16.46 13.77
CA ALA A 388 -1.69 17.49 14.77
C ALA A 388 -2.92 18.35 15.06
N ALA A 389 -3.69 18.74 14.03
CA ALA A 389 -4.94 19.48 14.20
C ALA A 389 -6.00 18.65 14.95
N TYR A 390 -6.16 17.37 14.60
CA TYR A 390 -7.09 16.47 15.30
C TYR A 390 -6.70 16.22 16.75
N SER A 391 -5.40 16.30 17.09
CA SER A 391 -4.94 16.21 18.49
C SER A 391 -4.99 17.53 19.25
N GLY A 392 -5.51 18.59 18.62
CA GLY A 392 -5.82 19.87 19.27
C GLY A 392 -4.88 21.02 18.93
N ASN A 393 -3.92 20.87 17.99
CA ASN A 393 -3.09 22.00 17.55
C ASN A 393 -3.89 22.98 16.68
N ALA A 394 -4.11 24.19 17.17
CA ALA A 394 -4.96 25.19 16.50
C ALA A 394 -4.36 25.80 15.23
N LYS A 395 -3.04 25.67 14.99
CA LYS A 395 -2.34 26.29 13.86
C LYS A 395 -2.37 25.41 12.60
N ALA A 396 -2.47 24.11 12.78
CA ALA A 396 -2.27 23.15 11.70
C ALA A 396 -3.36 23.21 10.61
N PHE A 397 -4.65 23.29 10.98
CA PHE A 397 -5.73 23.43 9.98
C PHE A 397 -5.66 24.73 9.17
N PRO A 398 -5.51 25.93 9.75
CA PRO A 398 -5.33 27.16 8.97
C PRO A 398 -4.12 27.12 8.04
N MET A 399 -3.02 26.55 8.50
CA MET A 399 -1.80 26.43 7.70
C MET A 399 -2.02 25.50 6.48
N LEU A 400 -2.62 24.33 6.69
CA LEU A 400 -2.97 23.42 5.61
C LEU A 400 -3.97 24.04 4.64
N ARG A 401 -5.00 24.75 5.13
CA ARG A 401 -5.97 25.37 4.25
C ARG A 401 -5.32 26.43 3.35
N GLY A 402 -4.44 27.27 3.91
CA GLY A 402 -3.67 28.24 3.13
C GLY A 402 -2.82 27.57 2.05
N TYR A 403 -2.15 26.46 2.41
CA TYR A 403 -1.35 25.70 1.47
C TYR A 403 -2.20 25.09 0.33
N TYR A 404 -3.33 24.44 0.63
CA TYR A 404 -4.18 23.82 -0.39
C TYR A 404 -4.97 24.86 -1.22
N ASP A 405 -5.24 26.02 -0.68
CA ASP A 405 -5.77 27.15 -1.47
C ASP A 405 -4.72 27.67 -2.47
N TRP A 406 -3.44 27.64 -2.09
CA TRP A 406 -2.33 27.92 -3.03
C TRP A 406 -2.16 26.77 -4.03
N PHE A 407 -2.07 25.53 -3.56
CA PHE A 407 -1.82 24.34 -4.37
C PHE A 407 -2.86 24.16 -5.49
N ASN A 408 -4.13 24.22 -5.16
CA ASN A 408 -5.22 23.97 -6.10
C ASN A 408 -5.34 25.02 -7.22
N ARG A 409 -4.63 26.14 -7.14
CA ARG A 409 -4.62 27.19 -8.18
C ARG A 409 -3.43 27.14 -9.12
N GLN A 410 -2.51 26.19 -8.92
CA GLN A 410 -1.30 26.16 -9.72
C GLN A 410 -1.56 25.65 -11.14
N SER A 411 -1.02 26.34 -12.13
CA SER A 411 -1.17 26.00 -13.55
C SER A 411 -0.41 24.71 -13.93
N PHE A 412 0.59 24.33 -13.14
CA PHE A 412 1.41 23.13 -13.36
C PHE A 412 0.78 21.83 -12.85
N LEU A 413 -0.36 21.88 -12.17
CA LEU A 413 -0.99 20.70 -11.58
C LEU A 413 -1.20 19.54 -12.54
N PRO A 414 -1.66 19.74 -13.79
CA PRO A 414 -1.82 18.63 -14.73
C PRO A 414 -0.53 17.84 -14.93
N ASP A 415 0.59 18.53 -15.10
CA ASP A 415 1.88 17.90 -15.35
C ASP A 415 2.46 17.25 -14.09
N MET A 416 2.38 17.97 -12.96
CA MET A 416 2.85 17.48 -11.68
C MET A 416 2.11 16.21 -11.27
N LEU A 417 0.78 16.20 -11.33
CA LEU A 417 -0.02 15.09 -10.86
C LEU A 417 0.14 13.85 -11.74
N ARG A 418 0.41 14.00 -13.03
CA ARG A 418 0.81 12.89 -13.90
C ARG A 418 2.10 12.20 -13.43
N GLY A 419 3.10 12.98 -12.99
CA GLY A 419 4.33 12.45 -12.42
C GLY A 419 4.18 11.97 -10.97
N ALA A 420 3.34 12.64 -10.20
CA ALA A 420 3.18 12.44 -8.76
C ALA A 420 2.42 11.18 -8.38
N VAL A 421 1.59 10.65 -9.26
CA VAL A 421 0.91 9.37 -9.02
C VAL A 421 1.92 8.24 -8.84
N GLN A 422 3.09 8.35 -9.44
CA GLN A 422 4.16 7.37 -9.24
C GLN A 422 4.68 7.33 -7.80
N GLY A 423 4.70 8.45 -7.10
CA GLY A 423 5.07 8.50 -5.68
C GLY A 423 3.99 7.99 -4.73
N GLY A 424 2.89 7.52 -5.28
CA GLY A 424 1.90 6.72 -4.58
C GLY A 424 1.15 7.40 -3.46
N GLN A 425 1.44 8.63 -3.08
CA GLN A 425 0.79 9.27 -1.93
C GLN A 425 0.18 10.64 -2.23
N GLY A 426 0.41 11.17 -3.41
CA GLY A 426 -0.07 12.50 -3.77
C GLY A 426 -1.60 12.60 -3.76
N MET A 427 -2.26 11.57 -4.24
CA MET A 427 -3.72 11.50 -4.26
C MET A 427 -4.31 11.46 -2.85
N VAL A 428 -3.77 10.63 -1.96
CA VAL A 428 -4.28 10.50 -0.59
C VAL A 428 -4.12 11.79 0.21
N ALA A 429 -3.11 12.61 -0.07
CA ALA A 429 -2.97 13.92 0.57
C ALA A 429 -4.17 14.84 0.24
N ASN A 430 -4.61 14.86 -1.01
CA ASN A 430 -5.76 15.64 -1.43
C ASN A 430 -7.08 15.10 -0.87
N THR A 431 -7.30 13.78 -0.90
CA THR A 431 -8.54 13.18 -0.39
C THR A 431 -8.68 13.35 1.11
N ARG A 432 -7.59 13.24 1.87
CA ARG A 432 -7.59 13.50 3.32
C ARG A 432 -7.95 14.94 3.66
N VAL A 433 -7.46 15.90 2.87
CA VAL A 433 -7.89 17.30 3.04
C VAL A 433 -9.34 17.47 2.64
N ALA A 434 -9.77 16.93 1.52
CA ALA A 434 -11.15 17.01 1.04
C ALA A 434 -12.17 16.44 2.02
N THR A 435 -11.83 15.36 2.73
CA THR A 435 -12.68 14.70 3.74
C THR A 435 -12.54 15.30 5.15
N SER A 436 -11.60 16.22 5.36
CA SER A 436 -11.36 16.89 6.65
C SER A 436 -12.33 18.07 6.89
N PRO A 437 -12.40 18.61 8.12
CA PRO A 437 -13.20 19.79 8.43
C PRO A 437 -12.86 21.04 7.60
N ILE A 438 -11.65 21.12 7.03
CA ILE A 438 -11.19 22.23 6.20
C ILE A 438 -11.38 21.97 4.70
N GLY A 439 -11.94 20.83 4.31
CA GLY A 439 -12.10 20.40 2.93
C GLY A 439 -12.97 21.35 2.10
N LYS A 440 -12.59 21.55 0.85
CA LYS A 440 -13.34 22.29 -0.16
C LYS A 440 -13.57 21.43 -1.39
N ALA A 441 -14.58 21.72 -2.17
CA ALA A 441 -14.86 21.01 -3.43
C ALA A 441 -13.65 20.99 -4.39
N ALA A 442 -12.85 22.06 -4.40
CA ALA A 442 -11.64 22.14 -5.22
C ALA A 442 -10.61 21.06 -4.90
N ASP A 443 -10.52 20.60 -3.64
CA ASP A 443 -9.57 19.56 -3.24
C ASP A 443 -9.91 18.22 -3.89
N ALA A 444 -11.20 17.89 -3.97
CA ALA A 444 -11.68 16.68 -4.64
C ALA A 444 -11.67 16.80 -6.17
N GLN A 445 -12.01 17.97 -6.70
CA GLN A 445 -12.00 18.22 -8.14
C GLN A 445 -10.62 18.04 -8.78
N VAL A 446 -9.55 18.40 -8.06
CA VAL A 446 -8.19 18.12 -8.50
C VAL A 446 -7.99 16.63 -8.74
N ILE A 447 -8.52 15.75 -7.86
CA ILE A 447 -8.39 14.31 -8.02
C ILE A 447 -9.23 13.81 -9.18
N GLN A 448 -10.50 14.17 -9.22
CA GLN A 448 -11.38 13.81 -10.33
C GLN A 448 -10.82 14.23 -11.68
N ARG A 449 -10.11 15.36 -11.73
CA ARG A 449 -9.57 15.93 -12.95
C ARG A 449 -8.27 15.29 -13.40
N TYR A 450 -7.42 14.80 -12.50
CA TYR A 450 -6.04 14.45 -12.81
C TYR A 450 -5.60 13.05 -12.40
N TYR A 451 -6.44 12.28 -11.69
CA TYR A 451 -6.10 10.95 -11.17
C TYR A 451 -7.15 9.90 -11.55
N GLN A 452 -7.48 9.76 -12.81
CA GLN A 452 -8.49 8.78 -13.24
C GLN A 452 -7.88 7.66 -14.07
N GLU A 453 -8.15 6.43 -13.64
CA GLU A 453 -7.68 5.21 -14.27
C GLU A 453 -8.84 4.19 -14.37
N ASP A 454 -9.89 4.57 -15.07
CA ASP A 454 -11.15 3.81 -15.12
C ASP A 454 -10.98 2.37 -15.59
N GLY A 455 -10.12 2.13 -16.58
CA GLY A 455 -9.85 0.79 -17.08
C GLY A 455 -9.23 -0.12 -16.01
N TRP A 456 -8.25 0.41 -15.27
CA TRP A 456 -7.59 -0.30 -14.19
C TRP A 456 -8.55 -0.53 -13.00
N LEU A 457 -9.28 0.51 -12.59
CA LEU A 457 -10.29 0.40 -11.53
C LEU A 457 -11.37 -0.63 -11.90
N GLY A 458 -11.82 -0.64 -13.16
CA GLY A 458 -12.78 -1.63 -13.64
C GLY A 458 -12.25 -3.07 -13.54
N GLY A 459 -10.98 -3.29 -13.83
CA GLY A 459 -10.33 -4.60 -13.67
C GLY A 459 -10.26 -5.05 -12.21
N LEU A 460 -9.92 -4.14 -11.29
CA LEU A 460 -9.95 -4.44 -9.86
C LEU A 460 -11.36 -4.76 -9.37
N ALA A 461 -12.38 -4.01 -9.82
CA ALA A 461 -13.78 -4.26 -9.47
C ALA A 461 -14.25 -5.67 -9.91
N ARG A 462 -13.72 -6.16 -11.01
CA ARG A 462 -13.96 -7.54 -11.49
C ARG A 462 -13.05 -8.59 -10.86
N GLN A 463 -12.18 -8.19 -9.92
CA GLN A 463 -11.21 -9.06 -9.26
C GLN A 463 -10.23 -9.75 -10.23
N GLU A 464 -9.81 -9.04 -11.26
CA GLU A 464 -8.79 -9.51 -12.20
C GLU A 464 -7.43 -9.46 -11.48
N LYS A 465 -6.87 -10.62 -11.15
CA LYS A 465 -5.67 -10.77 -10.30
C LYS A 465 -4.48 -9.96 -10.85
N GLU A 466 -4.33 -9.94 -12.16
CA GLU A 466 -3.24 -9.25 -12.85
C GLU A 466 -3.28 -7.73 -12.65
N GLN A 467 -4.44 -7.16 -12.33
CA GLN A 467 -4.56 -5.72 -12.14
C GLN A 467 -3.78 -5.19 -10.93
N VAL A 468 -3.62 -6.00 -9.89
CA VAL A 468 -2.77 -5.64 -8.74
C VAL A 468 -1.33 -5.43 -9.21
N TRP A 469 -0.86 -6.22 -10.17
CA TRP A 469 0.49 -6.16 -10.74
C TRP A 469 0.62 -5.15 -11.89
N GLN A 470 -0.48 -4.76 -12.48
CA GLN A 470 -0.55 -3.82 -13.60
C GLN A 470 -0.84 -2.39 -13.17
N TYR A 471 -0.67 -2.08 -11.89
CA TYR A 471 -0.82 -0.72 -11.40
C TYR A 471 0.05 0.22 -12.24
N PRO A 472 -0.54 1.23 -12.93
CA PRO A 472 0.14 1.91 -14.03
C PRO A 472 1.29 2.82 -13.60
N TYR A 473 1.38 3.16 -12.32
CA TYR A 473 2.29 4.18 -11.83
C TYR A 473 3.41 3.62 -10.98
N ASP A 474 3.18 2.53 -10.30
CA ASP A 474 4.17 1.87 -9.48
C ASP A 474 3.78 0.40 -9.30
N ARG A 475 4.68 -0.37 -8.73
CA ARG A 475 4.42 -1.79 -8.48
C ARG A 475 3.47 -1.98 -7.32
N PRO A 476 2.91 -3.17 -7.16
CA PRO A 476 2.03 -3.51 -6.06
C PRO A 476 2.82 -3.60 -4.75
N HIS A 477 3.41 -2.51 -4.32
CA HIS A 477 3.96 -2.32 -3.01
C HIS A 477 3.06 -1.41 -2.18
N CYS A 478 3.54 -0.91 -1.05
CA CYS A 478 2.74 -0.15 -0.10
C CYS A 478 1.98 1.04 -0.72
N TYR A 479 2.47 1.63 -1.81
CA TYR A 479 1.82 2.79 -2.44
C TYR A 479 0.51 2.45 -3.12
N LEU A 480 0.35 1.26 -3.66
CA LEU A 480 -0.96 0.84 -4.15
C LEU A 480 -1.99 0.87 -3.02
N LEU A 481 -1.66 0.32 -1.85
CA LEU A 481 -2.57 0.30 -0.71
C LEU A 481 -2.97 1.70 -0.24
N THR A 482 -2.03 2.67 -0.20
CA THR A 482 -2.39 4.04 0.16
C THR A 482 -3.25 4.73 -0.91
N ASN A 483 -3.08 4.40 -2.18
CA ASN A 483 -3.96 4.90 -3.24
C ASN A 483 -5.35 4.26 -3.19
N LEU A 484 -5.46 2.99 -2.76
CA LEU A 484 -6.75 2.37 -2.50
C LEU A 484 -7.49 3.09 -1.36
N GLU A 485 -6.79 3.56 -0.31
CA GLU A 485 -7.39 4.43 0.69
C GLU A 485 -7.99 5.70 0.04
N ALA A 486 -7.24 6.34 -0.86
CA ALA A 486 -7.69 7.54 -1.54
C ALA A 486 -8.89 7.30 -2.46
N TYR A 487 -8.92 6.19 -3.20
CA TYR A 487 -10.08 5.83 -4.02
C TYR A 487 -11.33 5.56 -3.16
N LEU A 488 -11.18 4.97 -1.99
CA LEU A 488 -12.31 4.78 -1.08
C LEU A 488 -12.79 6.12 -0.50
N ASP A 489 -11.88 7.06 -0.21
CA ASP A 489 -12.25 8.43 0.14
C ASP A 489 -12.99 9.12 -1.03
N MET A 490 -12.61 8.85 -2.29
CA MET A 490 -13.35 9.36 -3.46
C MET A 490 -14.78 8.80 -3.54
N TYR A 491 -15.00 7.55 -3.16
CA TYR A 491 -16.35 7.02 -3.00
C TYR A 491 -17.16 7.82 -1.97
N LEU A 492 -16.55 8.16 -0.83
CA LEU A 492 -17.21 8.97 0.19
C LEU A 492 -17.56 10.37 -0.32
N ILE A 493 -16.70 10.96 -1.15
CA ILE A 493 -16.87 12.31 -1.70
C ILE A 493 -17.91 12.34 -2.83
N THR A 494 -17.89 11.36 -3.73
CA THR A 494 -18.65 11.37 -4.98
C THR A 494 -19.87 10.46 -4.98
N GLY A 495 -19.80 9.34 -4.26
CA GLY A 495 -20.78 8.25 -4.32
C GLY A 495 -20.62 7.34 -5.54
N ASP A 496 -19.58 7.53 -6.37
CA ASP A 496 -19.32 6.68 -7.54
C ASP A 496 -18.98 5.24 -7.11
N PRO A 497 -19.85 4.26 -7.42
CA PRO A 497 -19.67 2.88 -6.96
C PRO A 497 -18.41 2.22 -7.52
N LEU A 498 -17.88 2.68 -8.65
CA LEU A 498 -16.66 2.10 -9.23
C LEU A 498 -15.47 2.22 -8.26
N TYR A 499 -15.37 3.32 -7.52
CA TYR A 499 -14.32 3.47 -6.51
C TYR A 499 -14.46 2.44 -5.37
N HIS A 500 -15.67 2.26 -4.86
CA HIS A 500 -15.93 1.26 -3.81
C HIS A 500 -15.63 -0.16 -4.30
N ASP A 501 -16.17 -0.52 -5.47
CA ASP A 501 -16.08 -1.88 -5.99
C ASP A 501 -14.65 -2.25 -6.41
N ALA A 502 -13.90 -1.29 -6.97
CA ALA A 502 -12.49 -1.47 -7.29
C ALA A 502 -11.64 -1.70 -6.03
N VAL A 503 -11.85 -0.90 -4.98
CA VAL A 503 -11.10 -1.04 -3.74
C VAL A 503 -11.47 -2.32 -3.01
N LEU A 504 -12.76 -2.71 -3.01
CA LEU A 504 -13.21 -3.98 -2.44
C LEU A 504 -12.62 -5.17 -3.23
N GLY A 505 -12.62 -5.09 -4.55
CA GLY A 505 -12.00 -6.11 -5.41
C GLY A 505 -10.51 -6.27 -5.14
N ALA A 506 -9.77 -5.17 -5.01
CA ALA A 506 -8.37 -5.19 -4.64
C ALA A 506 -8.16 -5.79 -3.22
N TRP A 507 -8.98 -5.39 -2.24
CA TRP A 507 -8.91 -5.91 -0.87
C TRP A 507 -9.08 -7.44 -0.83
N GLU A 508 -10.05 -7.98 -1.60
CA GLU A 508 -10.25 -9.43 -1.71
C GLU A 508 -9.07 -10.13 -2.41
N LEU A 509 -8.49 -9.51 -3.44
CA LEU A 509 -7.32 -10.05 -4.13
C LEU A 509 -6.09 -10.12 -3.20
N TYR A 510 -5.81 -9.08 -2.42
CA TYR A 510 -4.74 -9.07 -1.44
C TYR A 510 -4.95 -10.16 -0.38
N ARG A 511 -6.16 -10.23 0.19
CA ARG A 511 -6.50 -11.20 1.23
C ARG A 511 -6.38 -12.64 0.75
N ALA A 512 -6.81 -12.91 -0.49
CA ALA A 512 -6.83 -14.26 -1.04
C ALA A 512 -5.45 -14.75 -1.50
N ASN A 513 -4.58 -13.85 -1.98
CA ASN A 513 -3.36 -14.24 -2.69
C ASN A 513 -2.06 -13.81 -1.99
N LEU A 514 -2.08 -12.75 -1.19
CA LEU A 514 -0.85 -12.13 -0.69
C LEU A 514 -0.76 -12.08 0.83
N GLN A 515 -1.78 -12.55 1.56
CA GLN A 515 -1.80 -12.44 3.01
C GLN A 515 -1.31 -13.70 3.70
N GLN A 516 -0.47 -13.53 4.71
CA GLN A 516 -0.02 -14.58 5.62
C GLN A 516 -1.01 -14.79 6.78
N ALA A 517 -0.92 -15.90 7.47
CA ALA A 517 -1.82 -16.25 8.57
C ALA A 517 -1.88 -15.18 9.66
N GLY A 518 -0.76 -14.59 10.02
CA GLY A 518 -0.67 -13.49 10.99
C GLY A 518 -1.15 -12.12 10.48
N GLY A 519 -1.67 -12.02 9.25
CA GLY A 519 -2.15 -10.77 8.69
C GLY A 519 -1.09 -9.98 7.92
N SER A 520 0.18 -10.40 7.92
CA SER A 520 1.21 -9.78 7.10
C SER A 520 0.89 -9.91 5.61
N ILE A 521 1.09 -8.83 4.87
CA ILE A 521 0.90 -8.80 3.42
C ILE A 521 2.24 -9.00 2.74
N SER A 522 2.32 -9.99 1.85
CA SER A 522 3.51 -10.25 1.01
C SER A 522 3.62 -9.17 -0.07
N ILE A 523 4.25 -8.05 0.27
CA ILE A 523 4.47 -6.92 -0.61
C ILE A 523 5.95 -6.85 -0.94
N ILE A 524 6.25 -6.69 -2.23
CA ILE A 524 7.61 -6.50 -2.73
C ILE A 524 7.85 -5.00 -2.91
N GLU A 525 8.88 -4.46 -2.26
CA GLU A 525 9.19 -3.03 -2.38
C GLU A 525 9.92 -2.71 -3.69
N PHE A 526 10.99 -3.43 -4.00
CA PHE A 526 11.84 -3.14 -5.16
C PHE A 526 12.30 -4.39 -5.92
N GLU A 527 11.75 -5.56 -5.64
CA GLU A 527 12.22 -6.80 -6.25
C GLU A 527 11.39 -7.23 -7.46
N GLU A 528 12.04 -7.95 -8.35
CA GLU A 528 11.54 -8.37 -9.66
C GLU A 528 10.48 -9.46 -9.59
N ASP A 529 10.63 -10.35 -8.63
CA ASP A 529 9.77 -11.49 -8.48
C ASP A 529 8.44 -11.11 -7.83
N ARG A 530 7.38 -11.29 -8.57
CA ARG A 530 6.02 -11.13 -8.05
C ARG A 530 5.61 -12.42 -7.37
N PRO A 531 5.36 -12.43 -6.07
CA PRO A 531 4.78 -13.60 -5.45
C PRO A 531 3.39 -13.83 -6.07
N ASP A 532 3.19 -15.00 -6.66
CA ASP A 532 1.88 -15.41 -7.14
C ASP A 532 0.93 -15.77 -6.00
N SER A 533 1.49 -16.06 -4.82
CA SER A 533 0.79 -16.36 -3.59
C SER A 533 1.68 -16.04 -2.39
N ASN A 534 1.17 -16.24 -1.18
CA ASN A 534 1.87 -15.99 0.07
C ASN A 534 3.31 -16.54 0.05
N SER A 535 4.28 -15.65 0.19
CA SER A 535 5.70 -16.00 0.22
C SER A 535 6.30 -15.70 1.59
N LEU A 536 7.31 -16.50 1.99
CA LEU A 536 8.07 -16.33 3.24
C LEU A 536 9.44 -15.68 3.00
N ARG A 537 9.71 -15.20 1.80
CA ARG A 537 10.98 -14.57 1.46
C ARG A 537 11.30 -13.41 2.41
N LYS A 538 12.58 -13.18 2.66
CA LYS A 538 13.06 -12.01 3.38
C LYS A 538 12.68 -10.75 2.60
N LYS A 539 12.47 -9.64 3.31
CA LYS A 539 12.05 -8.34 2.76
C LYS A 539 10.64 -8.30 2.14
N LEU A 540 9.80 -9.28 2.45
CA LEU A 540 8.37 -9.18 2.26
C LEU A 540 7.68 -8.76 3.55
N GLY A 541 6.43 -8.33 3.45
CA GLY A 541 5.67 -7.87 4.61
C GLY A 541 6.16 -6.52 5.15
N GLU A 542 6.44 -5.59 4.25
CA GLU A 542 6.82 -4.22 4.58
C GLU A 542 5.79 -3.57 5.52
N LEU A 543 6.27 -2.96 6.61
CA LEU A 543 5.41 -2.41 7.66
C LEU A 543 4.51 -1.28 7.17
N CYS A 544 4.96 -0.48 6.18
CA CYS A 544 4.11 0.53 5.53
C CYS A 544 2.85 -0.09 4.94
N GLY A 545 3.01 -1.09 4.09
CA GLY A 545 1.88 -1.75 3.43
C GLY A 545 0.93 -2.39 4.42
N ASN A 546 1.46 -2.99 5.48
CA ASN A 546 0.64 -3.57 6.54
C ASN A 546 -0.12 -2.50 7.34
N SER A 547 0.50 -1.35 7.59
CA SER A 547 -0.18 -0.23 8.24
C SER A 547 -1.31 0.32 7.35
N PHE A 548 -1.07 0.51 6.05
CA PHE A 548 -2.11 0.92 5.10
C PHE A 548 -3.24 -0.12 5.02
N TRP A 549 -2.92 -1.41 5.09
CA TRP A 549 -3.91 -2.49 5.13
C TRP A 549 -4.88 -2.37 6.32
N VAL A 550 -4.36 -2.06 7.51
CA VAL A 550 -5.18 -1.83 8.71
C VAL A 550 -6.11 -0.64 8.50
N PHE A 551 -5.59 0.49 8.01
CA PHE A 551 -6.41 1.69 7.81
C PHE A 551 -7.40 1.57 6.65
N LEU A 552 -7.07 0.82 5.61
CA LEU A 552 -8.00 0.49 4.54
C LEU A 552 -9.13 -0.42 5.06
N SER A 553 -8.79 -1.44 5.85
CA SER A 553 -9.77 -2.32 6.50
C SER A 553 -10.66 -1.57 7.48
N GLN A 554 -10.12 -0.58 8.21
CA GLN A 554 -10.91 0.29 9.08
C GLN A 554 -11.96 1.11 8.30
N ARG A 555 -11.60 1.65 7.12
CA ARG A 555 -12.56 2.36 6.29
C ARG A 555 -13.72 1.46 5.86
N PHE A 556 -13.44 0.24 5.45
CA PHE A 556 -14.47 -0.75 5.16
C PHE A 556 -15.28 -1.12 6.40
N GLN A 557 -14.65 -1.27 7.56
CA GLN A 557 -15.33 -1.52 8.82
C GLN A 557 -16.34 -0.41 9.15
N LEU A 558 -15.98 0.85 8.92
CA LEU A 558 -16.87 1.99 9.17
C LEU A 558 -18.00 2.08 8.13
N LEU A 559 -17.78 1.63 6.89
CA LEU A 559 -18.81 1.54 5.85
C LEU A 559 -19.75 0.34 6.08
N HIS A 560 -19.22 -0.77 6.56
CA HIS A 560 -19.91 -2.06 6.70
C HIS A 560 -19.67 -2.65 8.11
N PRO A 561 -20.07 -1.95 9.18
CA PRO A 561 -19.68 -2.32 10.56
C PRO A 561 -20.21 -3.68 11.02
N ASP A 562 -21.25 -4.21 10.38
CA ASP A 562 -21.78 -5.55 10.66
C ASP A 562 -20.96 -6.69 10.03
N GLU A 563 -20.01 -6.37 9.14
CA GLU A 563 -19.14 -7.36 8.51
C GLU A 563 -17.88 -7.57 9.36
N GLU A 564 -17.87 -8.62 10.15
CA GLU A 564 -16.81 -8.96 11.12
C GLU A 564 -15.42 -9.08 10.46
N ARG A 565 -15.37 -9.49 9.21
CA ARG A 565 -14.14 -9.78 8.48
C ARG A 565 -13.13 -8.62 8.47
N TYR A 566 -13.59 -7.38 8.47
CA TYR A 566 -12.71 -6.22 8.51
C TYR A 566 -12.07 -6.05 9.90
N ALA A 567 -12.83 -6.28 10.96
CA ALA A 567 -12.31 -6.28 12.32
C ALA A 567 -11.31 -7.43 12.54
N ALA A 568 -11.54 -8.60 11.94
CA ALA A 568 -10.62 -9.73 11.99
C ALA A 568 -9.27 -9.40 11.34
N GLU A 569 -9.28 -8.71 10.18
CA GLU A 569 -8.05 -8.27 9.51
C GLU A 569 -7.27 -7.24 10.35
N ILE A 570 -7.97 -6.27 10.94
CA ILE A 570 -7.38 -5.27 11.82
C ILE A 570 -6.74 -5.94 13.04
N GLU A 571 -7.49 -6.82 13.73
CA GLU A 571 -7.05 -7.49 14.94
C GLU A 571 -5.75 -8.28 14.73
N LYS A 572 -5.74 -9.19 13.77
CA LYS A 572 -4.56 -10.04 13.54
C LYS A 572 -3.35 -9.23 13.08
N SER A 573 -3.55 -8.19 12.26
CA SER A 573 -2.47 -7.32 11.78
C SER A 573 -1.89 -6.46 12.91
N ILE A 574 -2.70 -5.97 13.83
CA ILE A 574 -2.21 -5.22 15.00
C ILE A 574 -1.30 -6.09 15.85
N TYR A 575 -1.74 -7.30 16.24
CA TYR A 575 -0.94 -8.18 17.11
C TYR A 575 0.30 -8.71 16.40
N ASN A 576 0.14 -9.25 15.20
CA ASN A 576 1.19 -10.04 14.55
C ASN A 576 2.06 -9.23 13.57
N VAL A 577 1.71 -7.98 13.30
CA VAL A 577 2.53 -7.07 12.48
C VAL A 577 2.88 -5.81 13.26
N GLY A 578 1.91 -5.02 13.68
CA GLY A 578 2.15 -3.75 14.38
C GLY A 578 2.98 -3.94 15.64
N ILE A 579 2.43 -4.65 16.64
CA ILE A 579 3.11 -4.93 17.91
C ILE A 579 4.33 -5.85 17.71
N ALA A 580 4.24 -6.82 16.80
CA ALA A 580 5.32 -7.77 16.55
C ALA A 580 6.57 -7.13 15.94
N ASN A 581 6.44 -6.02 15.21
CA ASN A 581 7.57 -5.27 14.65
C ASN A 581 8.10 -4.19 15.58
N GLN A 582 7.46 -3.93 16.73
CA GLN A 582 7.96 -3.02 17.74
C GLN A 582 9.10 -3.68 18.54
N ASP A 583 10.18 -2.94 18.78
CA ASP A 583 11.30 -3.36 19.61
C ASP A 583 11.31 -2.56 20.94
N GLY A 584 10.28 -2.75 21.75
CA GLY A 584 10.02 -1.92 22.91
C GLY A 584 9.97 -0.44 22.52
N GLY A 585 10.55 0.44 23.30
CA GLY A 585 10.73 1.86 22.99
C GLY A 585 11.94 2.18 22.10
N LYS A 586 12.67 1.17 21.60
CA LYS A 586 13.92 1.37 20.86
C LYS A 586 13.72 1.68 19.39
N GLY A 587 12.70 1.11 18.73
CA GLY A 587 12.45 1.31 17.31
C GLY A 587 11.43 0.37 16.71
N LEU A 588 11.36 0.39 15.39
CA LEU A 588 10.48 -0.45 14.60
C LEU A 588 11.29 -1.23 13.56
N ARG A 589 10.90 -2.46 13.33
CA ARG A 589 11.45 -3.29 12.25
C ARG A 589 10.75 -2.96 10.94
N TYR A 590 11.53 -2.95 9.87
CA TYR A 590 11.01 -2.57 8.54
C TYR A 590 10.12 -3.66 7.97
N HIS A 591 10.50 -4.94 8.09
CA HIS A 591 9.78 -6.08 7.53
C HIS A 591 9.26 -7.06 8.59
N THR A 592 8.12 -7.66 8.30
CA THR A 592 7.56 -8.77 9.08
C THR A 592 8.17 -10.07 8.61
N ILE A 593 9.32 -10.43 9.15
CA ILE A 593 10.03 -11.67 8.84
C ILE A 593 9.34 -12.83 9.56
N LEU A 594 8.97 -13.88 8.84
CA LEU A 594 8.19 -15.00 9.35
C LEU A 594 9.01 -16.27 9.57
N GLU A 595 10.28 -16.29 9.19
CA GLU A 595 11.23 -17.35 9.51
C GLU A 595 12.67 -16.81 9.53
N GLY A 596 13.54 -17.44 10.31
CA GLY A 596 14.92 -17.06 10.53
C GLY A 596 15.09 -16.25 11.80
N ARG A 597 15.55 -15.02 11.71
CA ARG A 597 15.66 -14.08 12.83
C ARG A 597 14.99 -12.78 12.42
N LYS A 598 14.36 -12.10 13.36
CA LYS A 598 13.87 -10.74 13.12
C LYS A 598 15.06 -9.83 12.78
N GLU A 599 14.85 -8.89 11.88
CA GLU A 599 15.82 -7.85 11.60
C GLU A 599 15.96 -6.88 12.78
N GLY A 600 17.07 -6.14 12.83
CA GLY A 600 17.26 -5.09 13.82
C GLY A 600 16.25 -3.97 13.63
N SER A 601 15.90 -3.28 14.72
CA SER A 601 15.04 -2.10 14.63
C SER A 601 15.76 -0.95 13.92
N SER A 602 15.02 -0.23 13.10
CA SER A 602 15.53 0.96 12.42
C SER A 602 15.36 2.22 13.28
N HIS A 603 16.30 3.14 13.11
CA HIS A 603 16.29 4.48 13.73
C HIS A 603 16.47 5.57 12.67
N CYS A 604 16.19 5.23 11.41
CA CYS A 604 16.47 6.10 10.26
C CYS A 604 15.27 6.93 9.83
N ASN A 605 14.16 6.89 10.59
CA ASN A 605 12.92 7.57 10.22
C ASN A 605 12.45 7.25 8.78
N THR A 606 12.41 5.97 8.46
CA THR A 606 11.92 5.49 7.19
C THR A 606 10.41 5.65 7.05
N CYS A 607 9.86 5.40 5.86
CA CYS A 607 8.41 5.33 5.67
C CYS A 607 7.74 4.33 6.60
N CYS A 608 8.36 3.17 6.80
CA CYS A 608 7.85 2.11 7.68
C CYS A 608 7.81 2.54 9.14
N GLU A 609 8.81 3.25 9.64
CA GLU A 609 8.78 3.82 10.99
C GLU A 609 7.68 4.87 11.11
N GLY A 610 7.51 5.74 10.10
CA GLY A 610 6.44 6.73 10.08
C GLY A 610 5.05 6.11 10.09
N GLN A 611 4.79 5.08 9.27
CA GLN A 611 3.50 4.39 9.26
C GLN A 611 3.32 3.49 10.48
N GLY A 612 4.39 2.87 10.95
CA GLY A 612 4.36 2.06 12.18
C GLY A 612 4.06 2.89 13.41
N THR A 613 4.66 4.08 13.58
CA THR A 613 4.34 4.99 14.69
C THR A 613 2.92 5.53 14.61
N ARG A 614 2.38 5.75 13.40
CA ARG A 614 0.98 6.07 13.17
C ARG A 614 0.08 4.93 13.63
N LEU A 615 0.34 3.69 13.20
CA LEU A 615 -0.45 2.52 13.56
C LEU A 615 -0.44 2.30 15.07
N LEU A 616 0.74 2.25 15.67
CA LEU A 616 0.88 2.07 17.11
C LEU A 616 0.29 3.24 17.91
N GLY A 617 0.35 4.46 17.39
CA GLY A 617 -0.28 5.63 18.01
C GLY A 617 -1.81 5.64 17.92
N SER A 618 -2.41 4.82 17.06
CA SER A 618 -3.86 4.79 16.84
C SER A 618 -4.56 3.55 17.39
N LEU A 619 -3.90 2.69 18.17
CA LEU A 619 -4.46 1.40 18.58
C LEU A 619 -5.81 1.51 19.27
N ALA A 620 -6.00 2.53 20.12
CA ALA A 620 -7.26 2.78 20.82
C ALA A 620 -8.44 3.07 19.86
N GLU A 621 -8.16 3.62 18.67
CA GLU A 621 -9.17 3.96 17.67
C GLU A 621 -9.86 2.72 17.07
N HIS A 622 -9.18 1.57 17.09
CA HIS A 622 -9.67 0.33 16.48
C HIS A 622 -10.54 -0.53 17.42
N ILE A 623 -10.60 -0.20 18.71
CA ILE A 623 -11.32 -1.02 19.69
C ILE A 623 -12.83 -0.93 19.48
N TYR A 624 -13.34 0.26 19.14
CA TYR A 624 -14.75 0.57 19.03
C TYR A 624 -15.11 1.33 17.77
N SER A 625 -16.40 1.30 17.40
CA SER A 625 -17.00 2.32 16.55
C SER A 625 -18.39 2.70 17.03
N ILE A 626 -18.77 3.96 16.80
CA ILE A 626 -20.02 4.54 17.28
C ILE A 626 -20.99 4.66 16.10
N ALA A 627 -22.12 3.97 16.17
CA ALA A 627 -23.21 4.04 15.21
C ALA A 627 -24.32 5.00 15.72
N PRO A 628 -25.25 5.43 14.84
CA PRO A 628 -26.37 6.28 15.22
C PRO A 628 -27.26 5.70 16.34
N ASP A 629 -27.32 4.36 16.44
CA ASP A 629 -28.16 3.62 17.38
C ASP A 629 -27.37 2.95 18.51
N GLY A 630 -26.03 3.11 18.56
CA GLY A 630 -25.24 2.51 19.62
C GLY A 630 -23.75 2.34 19.32
N LEU A 631 -23.19 1.27 19.87
CA LEU A 631 -21.76 1.00 19.91
C LEU A 631 -21.46 -0.37 19.27
N TYR A 632 -20.32 -0.46 18.56
CA TYR A 632 -19.67 -1.71 18.22
C TYR A 632 -18.42 -1.89 19.09
N VAL A 633 -18.25 -3.08 19.66
CA VAL A 633 -17.02 -3.54 20.33
C VAL A 633 -16.32 -4.49 19.35
N HIS A 634 -15.22 -4.06 18.78
CA HIS A 634 -14.50 -4.80 17.74
C HIS A 634 -13.32 -5.60 18.28
N LEU A 635 -12.55 -4.99 19.21
CA LEU A 635 -11.37 -5.58 19.81
C LEU A 635 -11.51 -5.60 21.35
N TYR A 636 -10.72 -6.44 22.00
CA TYR A 636 -10.85 -6.72 23.43
C TYR A 636 -9.62 -6.27 24.18
N GLU A 637 -9.66 -5.03 24.66
CA GLU A 637 -8.59 -4.40 25.46
C GLU A 637 -9.17 -3.75 26.71
N PRO A 638 -8.46 -3.73 27.83
CA PRO A 638 -8.92 -3.02 29.04
C PRO A 638 -8.99 -1.53 28.76
N SER A 639 -10.22 -1.02 28.72
CA SER A 639 -10.47 0.35 28.26
C SER A 639 -11.81 0.87 28.78
N THR A 640 -12.01 2.16 28.63
CA THR A 640 -13.28 2.84 28.92
C THR A 640 -13.66 3.67 27.69
N ILE A 641 -14.88 3.46 27.18
CA ILE A 641 -15.45 4.30 26.12
C ILE A 641 -16.63 5.09 26.62
N ARG A 642 -16.75 6.34 26.15
CA ARG A 642 -17.90 7.22 26.38
C ARG A 642 -18.53 7.64 25.06
N TRP A 643 -19.85 7.54 24.98
CA TRP A 643 -20.60 8.04 23.81
C TRP A 643 -21.93 8.66 24.20
N GLN A 644 -22.55 9.35 23.26
CA GLN A 644 -23.87 9.95 23.44
C GLN A 644 -24.92 9.13 22.67
N GLN A 645 -26.01 8.77 23.35
CA GLN A 645 -27.12 8.07 22.74
C GLN A 645 -28.44 8.65 23.23
N GLY A 646 -29.28 9.13 22.30
CA GLY A 646 -30.56 9.75 22.66
C GLY A 646 -30.45 10.94 23.62
N GLY A 647 -29.35 11.68 23.58
CA GLY A 647 -29.06 12.79 24.47
C GLY A 647 -28.53 12.40 25.86
N GLN A 648 -28.32 11.10 26.11
CA GLN A 648 -27.74 10.57 27.34
C GLN A 648 -26.30 10.17 27.13
N ALA A 649 -25.42 10.45 28.09
CA ALA A 649 -24.06 9.95 28.11
C ALA A 649 -24.06 8.50 28.64
N ILE A 650 -23.41 7.62 27.89
CA ILE A 650 -23.18 6.23 28.31
C ILE A 650 -21.69 5.98 28.35
N GLU A 651 -21.23 5.28 29.38
CA GLU A 651 -19.86 4.79 29.53
C GLU A 651 -19.89 3.27 29.61
N LEU A 652 -18.97 2.60 28.89
CA LEU A 652 -18.68 1.19 29.07
C LEU A 652 -17.23 1.06 29.53
N ALA A 653 -17.06 0.59 30.78
CA ALA A 653 -15.76 0.32 31.37
C ALA A 653 -15.45 -1.18 31.24
N VAL A 654 -14.44 -1.52 30.46
CA VAL A 654 -14.06 -2.89 30.11
C VAL A 654 -12.87 -3.35 30.95
N LYS A 655 -13.00 -4.57 31.51
CA LYS A 655 -11.94 -5.31 32.19
C LYS A 655 -11.73 -6.63 31.42
N THR A 656 -10.52 -6.84 30.99
CA THR A 656 -10.05 -8.07 30.33
C THR A 656 -8.55 -8.14 30.44
N SER A 657 -7.99 -9.34 30.32
CA SER A 657 -6.55 -9.57 30.16
C SER A 657 -6.26 -10.26 28.83
N PHE A 658 -7.18 -10.16 27.86
CA PHE A 658 -6.98 -10.71 26.53
C PHE A 658 -5.69 -10.12 25.90
N PRO A 659 -4.90 -10.97 25.21
CA PRO A 659 -5.13 -12.37 24.83
C PRO A 659 -4.66 -13.40 25.85
N PHE A 660 -4.17 -13.01 27.01
CA PHE A 660 -3.63 -13.91 28.05
C PHE A 660 -4.71 -14.64 28.84
N ASP A 661 -5.89 -14.05 28.94
CA ASP A 661 -7.11 -14.62 29.48
C ASP A 661 -8.27 -14.32 28.52
N THR A 662 -9.28 -15.17 28.52
CA THR A 662 -10.43 -15.06 27.61
C THR A 662 -11.62 -14.34 28.25
N ALA A 663 -11.58 -14.07 29.56
CA ALA A 663 -12.67 -13.42 30.26
C ALA A 663 -12.80 -11.94 29.89
N PHE A 664 -14.03 -11.50 29.70
CA PHE A 664 -14.40 -10.13 29.46
C PHE A 664 -15.52 -9.73 30.44
N ARG A 665 -15.35 -8.55 31.03
CA ARG A 665 -16.39 -7.90 31.85
C ARG A 665 -16.50 -6.45 31.45
N GLY A 666 -17.73 -5.99 31.18
CA GLY A 666 -18.06 -4.62 30.83
C GLY A 666 -19.06 -4.04 31.80
N LEU A 667 -18.73 -2.95 32.49
CA LEU A 667 -19.65 -2.22 33.39
C LEU A 667 -20.20 -1.00 32.67
N VAL A 668 -21.53 -0.93 32.56
CA VAL A 668 -22.22 0.23 31.99
C VAL A 668 -22.45 1.29 33.09
N LYS A 669 -22.18 2.55 32.73
CA LYS A 669 -22.54 3.71 33.57
C LYS A 669 -23.34 4.71 32.76
N THR A 670 -24.42 5.21 33.33
CA THR A 670 -25.26 6.22 32.71
C THR A 670 -26.02 7.01 33.78
N PRO A 671 -26.18 8.33 33.64
CA PRO A 671 -26.90 9.14 34.62
C PRO A 671 -28.39 8.83 34.69
N ALA A 672 -28.97 8.27 33.63
CA ALA A 672 -30.35 7.80 33.54
C ALA A 672 -30.44 6.63 32.57
N PRO A 673 -31.45 5.75 32.65
CA PRO A 673 -31.58 4.66 31.71
C PRO A 673 -31.62 5.15 30.26
N ALA A 674 -30.77 4.54 29.40
CA ALA A 674 -30.58 4.95 28.04
C ALA A 674 -30.71 3.75 27.09
N HIS A 675 -31.48 3.91 26.03
CA HIS A 675 -31.62 2.88 24.98
C HIS A 675 -30.43 2.93 24.05
N SER A 676 -29.73 1.82 23.87
CA SER A 676 -28.59 1.70 22.97
C SER A 676 -28.40 0.26 22.53
N ASN A 677 -28.00 0.05 21.30
CA ASN A 677 -27.61 -1.24 20.79
C ASN A 677 -26.11 -1.42 20.93
N ILE A 678 -25.66 -2.20 21.90
CA ILE A 678 -24.25 -2.57 22.05
C ILE A 678 -24.03 -3.87 21.28
N ARG A 679 -23.18 -3.82 20.26
CA ARG A 679 -22.85 -4.95 19.40
C ARG A 679 -21.47 -5.49 19.76
N ILE A 680 -21.44 -6.76 20.19
CA ILE A 680 -20.21 -7.45 20.62
C ILE A 680 -19.79 -8.39 19.51
N ARG A 681 -18.58 -8.20 19.00
CA ARG A 681 -18.01 -9.07 17.97
C ARG A 681 -17.86 -10.50 18.50
N VAL A 682 -18.26 -11.48 17.69
CA VAL A 682 -17.85 -12.89 17.83
C VAL A 682 -16.78 -13.17 16.80
N PRO A 683 -15.50 -13.23 17.19
CA PRO A 683 -14.42 -13.33 16.21
C PRO A 683 -14.55 -14.57 15.33
N SER A 684 -14.16 -14.47 14.08
CA SER A 684 -14.14 -15.59 13.13
C SER A 684 -13.20 -16.73 13.54
N TRP A 685 -12.20 -16.45 14.38
CA TRP A 685 -11.31 -17.44 14.96
C TRP A 685 -11.88 -18.19 16.17
N ALA A 686 -13.05 -17.81 16.68
CA ALA A 686 -13.68 -18.45 17.82
C ALA A 686 -13.96 -19.95 17.54
N ALA A 687 -13.68 -20.81 18.50
CA ALA A 687 -13.83 -22.24 18.35
C ALA A 687 -15.28 -22.74 18.42
N GLY A 688 -16.21 -21.84 18.76
CA GLY A 688 -17.62 -22.15 18.87
C GLY A 688 -18.48 -20.90 19.09
N GLU A 689 -19.75 -21.10 19.33
CA GLU A 689 -20.67 -20.01 19.68
C GLU A 689 -20.24 -19.31 20.98
N MET A 690 -20.42 -17.98 21.00
CA MET A 690 -20.17 -17.16 22.18
C MET A 690 -21.51 -16.76 22.80
N MET A 691 -21.61 -16.89 24.10
CA MET A 691 -22.79 -16.50 24.88
C MET A 691 -22.44 -15.29 25.76
N ILE A 692 -23.31 -14.30 25.78
CA ILE A 692 -23.19 -13.12 26.63
C ILE A 692 -24.25 -13.14 27.72
N ALA A 693 -23.84 -12.82 28.93
CA ALA A 693 -24.75 -12.54 30.06
C ALA A 693 -24.77 -11.06 30.39
N VAL A 694 -25.93 -10.56 30.77
CA VAL A 694 -26.10 -9.25 31.39
C VAL A 694 -26.74 -9.41 32.75
N ASN A 695 -26.07 -8.90 33.79
CA ASN A 695 -26.49 -9.09 35.18
C ASN A 695 -26.69 -10.56 35.55
N GLY A 696 -25.77 -11.42 35.09
CA GLY A 696 -25.80 -12.87 35.30
C GLY A 696 -26.89 -13.64 34.54
N LYS A 697 -27.65 -13.00 33.66
CA LYS A 697 -28.71 -13.64 32.85
C LYS A 697 -28.26 -13.69 31.38
N ALA A 698 -28.46 -14.83 30.69
CA ALA A 698 -28.20 -14.95 29.27
C ALA A 698 -28.95 -13.85 28.48
N ALA A 699 -28.22 -13.09 27.67
CA ALA A 699 -28.74 -11.96 26.94
C ALA A 699 -28.57 -12.08 25.40
N GLY A 700 -27.66 -12.93 24.95
CA GLY A 700 -27.47 -13.19 23.53
C GLY A 700 -26.45 -14.27 23.25
N THR A 701 -26.55 -14.86 22.07
CA THR A 701 -25.60 -15.84 21.53
C THR A 701 -25.23 -15.48 20.10
N GLY A 702 -23.99 -15.75 19.70
CA GLY A 702 -23.53 -15.46 18.33
C GLY A 702 -22.57 -16.52 17.82
N LYS A 703 -22.56 -16.68 16.50
CA LYS A 703 -21.66 -17.60 15.79
C LYS A 703 -20.33 -16.91 15.43
N PRO A 704 -19.24 -17.63 15.28
CA PRO A 704 -17.99 -17.09 14.78
C PRO A 704 -18.19 -16.27 13.49
N GLY A 705 -17.53 -15.10 13.40
CA GLY A 705 -17.64 -14.19 12.26
C GLY A 705 -18.89 -13.31 12.25
N SER A 706 -19.48 -13.02 13.42
CA SER A 706 -20.70 -12.22 13.55
C SER A 706 -20.62 -11.19 14.70
N TYR A 707 -21.72 -10.47 14.90
CA TYR A 707 -21.92 -9.59 16.07
C TYR A 707 -23.17 -10.01 16.83
N ILE A 708 -23.06 -10.09 18.15
CA ILE A 708 -24.23 -10.23 19.06
C ILE A 708 -24.77 -8.83 19.30
N GLN A 709 -26.04 -8.62 19.03
CA GLN A 709 -26.73 -7.35 19.22
C GLN A 709 -27.46 -7.36 20.57
N LEU A 710 -27.14 -6.41 21.43
CA LEU A 710 -27.76 -6.18 22.70
C LEU A 710 -28.55 -4.86 22.64
N ASP A 711 -29.67 -4.87 21.91
CA ASP A 711 -30.55 -3.72 21.73
C ASP A 711 -31.51 -3.62 22.90
N ARG A 712 -31.20 -2.76 23.88
CA ARG A 712 -31.95 -2.68 25.13
C ARG A 712 -31.83 -1.33 25.85
N LEU A 713 -32.66 -1.13 26.85
CA LEU A 713 -32.52 -0.06 27.83
C LEU A 713 -31.40 -0.45 28.83
N TRP A 714 -30.32 0.31 28.86
CA TRP A 714 -29.22 0.15 29.79
C TRP A 714 -29.39 1.03 30.99
N SER A 715 -29.07 0.49 32.18
CA SER A 715 -29.11 1.18 33.45
C SER A 715 -27.71 1.27 34.04
N ASP A 716 -27.52 2.25 34.94
CA ASP A 716 -26.27 2.38 35.67
C ASP A 716 -26.00 1.12 36.49
N GLY A 717 -24.76 0.59 36.34
CA GLY A 717 -24.34 -0.64 36.99
C GLY A 717 -24.68 -1.92 36.26
N ASP A 718 -25.29 -1.88 35.04
CA ASP A 718 -25.47 -3.08 34.23
C ASP A 718 -24.11 -3.73 33.92
N ASP A 719 -24.01 -5.03 34.18
CA ASP A 719 -22.80 -5.81 34.09
C ASP A 719 -22.87 -6.80 32.93
N LEU A 720 -21.97 -6.65 31.97
CA LEU A 720 -21.85 -7.47 30.77
C LEU A 720 -20.70 -8.45 30.91
N GLU A 721 -20.96 -9.75 30.78
CA GLU A 721 -19.95 -10.78 30.99
C GLU A 721 -19.98 -11.83 29.88
N PHE A 722 -18.81 -12.24 29.41
CA PHE A 722 -18.62 -13.39 28.51
C PHE A 722 -17.16 -13.91 28.57
N ALA A 723 -16.95 -15.06 27.96
CA ALA A 723 -15.62 -15.58 27.68
C ALA A 723 -15.46 -15.76 26.15
N LEU A 724 -14.33 -15.37 25.64
CA LEU A 724 -13.95 -15.58 24.25
C LEU A 724 -13.59 -17.04 24.02
N PRO A 725 -14.22 -17.78 23.12
CA PRO A 725 -13.91 -19.20 22.89
C PRO A 725 -12.63 -19.36 22.05
N ALA A 726 -11.49 -18.93 22.61
CA ALA A 726 -10.19 -19.04 21.97
C ALA A 726 -9.65 -20.48 22.07
N ALA A 727 -9.07 -20.95 20.98
CA ALA A 727 -8.44 -22.27 20.92
C ALA A 727 -7.24 -22.24 19.97
N LEU A 728 -6.37 -23.23 20.11
CA LEU A 728 -5.29 -23.49 19.18
C LEU A 728 -5.83 -24.00 17.84
N ARG A 729 -5.36 -23.41 16.76
CA ARG A 729 -5.65 -23.81 15.38
C ARG A 729 -4.38 -24.10 14.64
N VAL A 730 -4.43 -25.09 13.75
CA VAL A 730 -3.31 -25.52 12.91
C VAL A 730 -3.78 -25.44 11.46
N ASN A 731 -3.21 -24.53 10.68
CA ASN A 731 -3.64 -24.27 9.31
C ASN A 731 -2.52 -24.66 8.33
N LEU A 732 -2.89 -25.38 7.27
CA LEU A 732 -1.95 -25.78 6.23
C LEU A 732 -1.45 -24.53 5.49
N TYR A 733 -0.13 -24.36 5.36
CA TYR A 733 0.46 -23.35 4.52
C TYR A 733 0.33 -23.71 3.05
N ARG A 734 -0.19 -22.80 2.25
CA ARG A 734 -0.46 -22.96 0.82
C ARG A 734 0.34 -21.99 -0.06
N GLY A 735 1.34 -21.30 0.52
CA GLY A 735 2.18 -20.38 -0.19
C GLY A 735 3.27 -21.04 -1.02
N GLU A 736 4.15 -20.22 -1.58
CA GLU A 736 5.18 -20.66 -2.53
C GLU A 736 6.33 -21.44 -1.90
N ASP A 737 6.69 -21.14 -0.64
CA ASP A 737 7.89 -21.67 -0.01
C ASP A 737 7.64 -23.04 0.63
N GLN A 738 7.34 -24.04 -0.21
CA GLN A 738 7.13 -25.43 0.20
C GLN A 738 8.46 -26.15 0.42
N ILE A 739 8.45 -27.15 1.31
CA ILE A 739 9.59 -28.05 1.56
C ILE A 739 9.28 -29.40 0.93
N ALA A 740 10.14 -29.88 0.06
CA ALA A 740 9.97 -31.14 -0.62
C ALA A 740 9.72 -32.30 0.39
N GLY A 741 8.64 -33.05 0.20
CA GLY A 741 8.26 -34.16 1.05
C GLY A 741 7.69 -33.82 2.43
N LYS A 742 7.51 -32.54 2.76
CA LYS A 742 6.95 -32.08 4.03
C LYS A 742 5.90 -31.00 3.81
N GLN A 743 4.95 -30.89 4.72
CA GLN A 743 3.96 -29.83 4.74
C GLN A 743 4.28 -28.86 5.87
N ARG A 744 4.05 -27.56 5.60
CA ARG A 744 4.22 -26.47 6.56
C ARG A 744 2.86 -26.04 7.10
N TYR A 745 2.85 -25.56 8.34
CA TYR A 745 1.62 -25.16 9.02
C TYR A 745 1.83 -23.85 9.80
N SER A 746 0.84 -22.96 9.79
CA SER A 746 0.74 -21.92 10.82
C SER A 746 0.01 -22.45 12.05
N ILE A 747 0.39 -21.93 13.20
CA ILE A 747 -0.21 -22.26 14.49
C ILE A 747 -0.67 -20.96 15.12
N GLU A 748 -1.94 -20.92 15.51
CA GLU A 748 -2.57 -19.73 16.05
C GLU A 748 -3.35 -20.04 17.31
N TYR A 749 -3.35 -19.12 18.28
CA TYR A 749 -4.24 -19.11 19.43
C TYR A 749 -5.13 -17.85 19.38
N GLY A 750 -6.43 -18.05 19.13
CA GLY A 750 -7.27 -16.90 18.81
C GLY A 750 -6.71 -16.13 17.62
N PRO A 751 -6.46 -14.80 17.72
CA PRO A 751 -5.86 -13.99 16.65
C PRO A 751 -4.32 -14.04 16.65
N ILE A 752 -3.70 -14.71 17.60
CA ILE A 752 -2.27 -14.66 17.89
C ILE A 752 -1.53 -15.71 17.08
N LEU A 753 -0.60 -15.30 16.25
CA LEU A 753 0.33 -16.15 15.54
C LEU A 753 1.41 -16.65 16.52
N LEU A 754 1.62 -17.97 16.55
CA LEU A 754 2.66 -18.60 17.36
C LEU A 754 3.86 -18.94 16.47
N ALA A 755 5.05 -18.61 16.94
CA ALA A 755 6.29 -18.96 16.31
C ALA A 755 6.92 -20.20 17.01
N ALA A 756 7.36 -21.17 16.24
CA ALA A 756 8.20 -22.24 16.71
C ALA A 756 9.64 -21.74 16.86
N VAL A 757 10.22 -21.89 18.04
CA VAL A 757 11.55 -21.37 18.38
C VAL A 757 12.61 -22.43 18.07
N GLY A 758 13.68 -21.99 17.40
CA GLY A 758 14.80 -22.83 16.98
C GLY A 758 15.26 -22.46 15.56
N ALA A 759 15.79 -23.41 14.82
CA ALA A 759 16.19 -23.19 13.43
C ALA A 759 15.00 -22.82 12.54
N SER A 760 15.23 -22.04 11.47
CA SER A 760 14.20 -21.52 10.56
C SER A 760 13.30 -22.58 9.91
N LYS A 761 13.68 -23.83 9.94
CA LYS A 761 12.92 -24.98 9.43
C LYS A 761 12.61 -25.99 10.53
N VAL A 762 12.09 -25.50 11.64
CA VAL A 762 11.72 -26.35 12.78
C VAL A 762 10.72 -27.41 12.36
N ASP A 763 11.03 -28.66 12.67
CA ASP A 763 10.17 -29.81 12.48
C ASP A 763 9.58 -30.23 13.83
N LEU A 764 8.30 -29.99 14.06
CA LEU A 764 7.63 -30.38 15.29
C LEU A 764 7.31 -31.86 15.22
N MET A 765 7.87 -32.62 16.17
CA MET A 765 7.78 -34.07 16.24
C MET A 765 6.63 -34.49 17.14
N LEU A 766 5.64 -35.17 16.58
CA LEU A 766 4.52 -35.74 17.33
C LEU A 766 4.73 -37.20 17.61
N GLU A 767 3.97 -37.73 18.57
CA GLU A 767 3.92 -39.17 18.87
C GLU A 767 3.49 -40.00 17.67
N LYS A 768 3.92 -41.25 17.62
CA LYS A 768 3.59 -42.19 16.56
C LYS A 768 2.07 -42.32 16.33
N GLY A 769 1.68 -42.19 15.06
CA GLY A 769 0.30 -42.30 14.63
C GLY A 769 -0.51 -40.99 14.71
N SER A 770 0.07 -39.91 15.24
CA SER A 770 -0.57 -38.61 15.28
C SER A 770 -0.62 -37.97 13.89
N LYS A 771 -1.62 -37.10 13.66
CA LYS A 771 -1.75 -36.31 12.43
C LYS A 771 -1.38 -34.86 12.70
N ALA A 772 -0.80 -34.16 11.71
CA ALA A 772 -0.36 -32.78 11.85
C ALA A 772 -1.45 -31.82 12.35
N HIS A 773 -2.69 -31.97 11.88
CA HIS A 773 -3.82 -31.15 12.33
C HIS A 773 -4.24 -31.43 13.80
N GLU A 774 -3.73 -32.47 14.41
CA GLU A 774 -3.97 -32.82 15.83
C GLU A 774 -2.92 -32.17 16.74
N LEU A 775 -1.93 -31.45 16.23
CA LEU A 775 -0.88 -30.82 17.02
C LEU A 775 -1.42 -30.12 18.27
N ALA A 776 -2.55 -29.42 18.16
CA ALA A 776 -3.17 -28.73 19.29
C ALA A 776 -3.43 -29.64 20.50
N LYS A 777 -3.69 -30.94 20.29
CA LYS A 777 -3.88 -31.96 21.37
C LYS A 777 -2.56 -32.37 22.04
N HIS A 778 -1.45 -32.11 21.36
CA HIS A 778 -0.09 -32.45 21.79
C HIS A 778 0.69 -31.27 22.34
N LEU A 779 0.06 -30.11 22.45
CA LEU A 779 0.65 -28.92 23.04
C LEU A 779 0.21 -28.75 24.49
N GLU A 780 1.17 -28.48 25.35
CA GLU A 780 0.97 -28.24 26.77
C GLU A 780 1.38 -26.81 27.10
N PRO A 781 0.55 -26.06 27.86
CA PRO A 781 0.93 -24.72 28.32
C PRO A 781 2.21 -24.80 29.17
N VAL A 782 3.08 -23.82 29.00
CA VAL A 782 4.28 -23.65 29.82
C VAL A 782 3.90 -22.85 31.06
N GLU A 783 4.13 -23.43 32.24
CA GLU A 783 3.81 -22.78 33.52
C GLU A 783 4.51 -21.43 33.68
N GLY A 784 3.78 -20.41 34.09
CA GLY A 784 4.31 -19.05 34.29
C GLY A 784 4.59 -18.25 33.00
N ALA A 785 4.36 -18.84 31.82
CA ALA A 785 4.57 -18.19 30.53
C ALA A 785 3.26 -18.21 29.69
N PRO A 786 2.38 -17.21 29.84
CA PRO A 786 1.12 -17.17 29.10
C PRO A 786 1.31 -17.27 27.59
N LEU A 787 0.48 -18.05 26.90
CA LEU A 787 0.52 -18.33 25.47
C LEU A 787 1.80 -19.02 24.97
N HIS A 788 2.64 -19.52 25.88
CA HIS A 788 3.75 -20.41 25.54
C HIS A 788 3.31 -21.85 25.64
N PHE A 789 3.75 -22.66 24.69
CA PHE A 789 3.41 -24.07 24.61
C PHE A 789 4.65 -24.92 24.35
N ALA A 790 4.67 -26.12 24.90
CA ALA A 790 5.67 -27.14 24.61
C ALA A 790 5.01 -28.33 23.92
N VAL A 791 5.73 -29.04 23.06
CA VAL A 791 5.24 -30.29 22.48
C VAL A 791 5.37 -31.40 23.53
N ARG A 792 4.26 -32.12 23.82
CA ARG A 792 4.20 -33.19 24.77
C ARG A 792 5.25 -34.27 24.44
N GLY A 793 6.01 -34.68 25.42
CA GLY A 793 7.13 -35.62 25.24
C GLY A 793 8.38 -35.02 24.60
N ASN A 794 8.34 -33.74 24.19
CA ASN A 794 9.47 -33.01 23.60
C ASN A 794 9.55 -31.56 24.07
N PRO A 795 9.83 -31.30 25.36
CA PRO A 795 9.77 -29.94 25.95
C PRO A 795 10.78 -28.95 25.38
N GLY A 796 11.75 -29.41 24.59
CA GLY A 796 12.67 -28.56 23.86
C GLY A 796 12.05 -27.90 22.64
N GLN A 797 10.92 -28.42 22.14
CA GLN A 797 10.16 -27.83 21.03
C GLN A 797 9.09 -26.92 21.60
N ARG A 798 9.28 -25.62 21.41
CA ARG A 798 8.46 -24.57 22.02
C ARG A 798 7.81 -23.69 20.96
N LEU A 799 6.60 -23.25 21.29
CA LEU A 799 5.85 -22.23 20.56
C LEU A 799 5.63 -21.06 21.49
N MET A 800 5.75 -19.84 20.96
CA MET A 800 5.48 -18.60 21.70
C MET A 800 4.86 -17.57 20.80
N PRO A 801 4.17 -16.53 21.34
CA PRO A 801 3.63 -15.44 20.54
C PRO A 801 4.69 -14.80 19.66
N TYR A 802 4.39 -14.62 18.39
CA TYR A 802 5.35 -14.05 17.43
C TYR A 802 5.86 -12.66 17.85
N TRP A 803 5.03 -11.83 18.47
CA TRP A 803 5.47 -10.52 18.96
C TRP A 803 6.54 -10.60 20.07
N GLN A 804 6.60 -11.71 20.82
CA GLN A 804 7.60 -11.92 21.89
C GLN A 804 8.96 -12.41 21.36
N ILE A 805 9.05 -12.82 20.10
CA ILE A 805 10.32 -13.18 19.47
C ILE A 805 11.22 -11.93 19.44
N ALA A 806 12.41 -12.04 19.99
CA ALA A 806 13.44 -11.01 20.01
C ALA A 806 14.67 -11.44 19.16
N GLU A 807 15.58 -12.19 19.75
CA GLU A 807 16.84 -12.61 19.12
C GLU A 807 16.82 -14.09 18.69
N GLU A 808 15.74 -14.80 19.00
CA GLU A 808 15.61 -16.21 18.72
C GLU A 808 15.57 -16.49 17.22
N GLU A 809 16.13 -17.63 16.82
CA GLU A 809 15.83 -18.20 15.51
C GLU A 809 14.48 -18.92 15.56
N PHE A 810 13.64 -18.68 14.61
CA PHE A 810 12.23 -19.10 14.63
C PHE A 810 11.66 -19.40 13.25
N THR A 811 10.50 -20.02 13.23
CA THR A 811 9.59 -20.05 12.08
C THR A 811 8.13 -19.96 12.53
N CYS A 812 7.33 -19.14 11.85
CA CYS A 812 5.87 -19.11 12.00
C CYS A 812 5.18 -20.23 11.19
N TYR A 813 5.96 -20.98 10.39
CA TYR A 813 5.47 -22.06 9.54
C TYR A 813 6.32 -23.31 9.68
N PRO A 814 6.36 -23.96 10.88
CA PRO A 814 7.07 -25.20 11.06
C PRO A 814 6.49 -26.33 10.20
N THR A 815 7.31 -27.34 9.95
CA THR A 815 6.82 -28.63 9.50
C THR A 815 6.35 -29.45 10.71
N ILE A 816 5.42 -30.38 10.51
CA ILE A 816 4.90 -31.27 11.55
C ILE A 816 5.02 -32.69 11.05
N THR A 817 5.78 -33.53 11.79
CA THR A 817 6.04 -34.90 11.43
C THR A 817 5.68 -35.80 12.62
N ALA A 818 5.00 -36.94 12.37
CA ALA A 818 4.84 -37.96 13.40
C ALA A 818 6.09 -38.85 13.47
N THR A 819 6.47 -39.30 14.67
CA THR A 819 7.55 -40.28 14.83
C THR A 819 7.19 -41.56 14.10
N ALA A 820 8.18 -42.20 13.45
CA ALA A 820 8.01 -43.42 12.67
C ALA A 820 7.56 -44.64 13.50
#